data_f1368ebd95dfb5f5157b44893153def1
#
_entry.id   f1368ebd95dfb5f5157b44893153def1
#
_cell.length_a   1.000
_cell.length_b   1.000
_cell.length_c   1.000
_cell.angle_alpha   90.00
_cell.angle_beta   90.00
_cell.angle_gamma   90.00
#
_symmetry.space_group_name_H-M   'P 1'
#
loop_
_entity.id
_entity.type
_entity.pdbx_description
1 polymer ?
#
loop_
_entity_poly.entity_id
_entity_poly.type
_entity_poly.pdbx_seq_one_letter_code
_entity_poly.pdbx_strand_id
1 'polypeptide(L)'
;AKGFVESKENEQYDDLHGNQLENTAMLDNEMYAIYTSGTTGMPKGVAIRQRNLLNLVHAWSTELQLGDNEVFLQHANIVFDASVMEIYCCLLNGHTLVIPDREERVNPEQLQQLINKHRVTVASIPLQMCSIMEDFYIEKLITGGATSTASFVKYIEKHCGTYFNAYGPSESTVITSYWSHHCGDLIPETIPIGKPLSNIQVYIMSDGLLCGIGMPGELCIAGDSLAIGYINRPELMADKWQNNPFGKGKLYHSGDLARYTSDGQIEFLGRIDKQVKVNGYRIELDEIENVILAIRGISDCVVTVSHFDTHDILNAYYVGEQQVEQDLKQYLNDQLPKYMIPKTITHIDCMPLTTNDKVDTTRLPNPSPIQQSNKVYSEPSNEIEQTFVDVFGEVLKQNDVGVDDDFFELGGNSLEAMLVVSHLKRFGHHISMQTLYQYKTVRQIVNYMYQNQQSLVALPDNLSELQKIVMSRYNLGILEDSLSHRPLGNTLLTGATGFLGAYLIEALQGYSHRIYCFIRADNEEIAWYKLMTNLNDYFSEETVEMMLSNIEVIVGDFECMDDVVLPENMDTIIHAGARTDHFGDDDEFEKVNVQGTVDVIRLAQQHHARLIYVSTISVGTYFDIDTEDVTFSEADVYKGQLLTSPYT
;
A
#
# COMPACT_ATOMS: atom_id res chain seq x y z
N ALA A 1 5.49 30.80 1.79
CA ALA A 1 5.27 29.95 0.62
C ALA A 1 3.77 29.94 0.34
N LYS A 2 3.37 30.43 -0.83
CA LYS A 2 1.99 30.25 -1.30
C LYS A 2 1.99 28.96 -2.10
N GLY A 3 1.64 27.86 -1.44
CA GLY A 3 1.37 26.61 -2.12
C GLY A 3 0.05 26.76 -2.87
N PHE A 4 0.07 26.64 -4.18
CA PHE A 4 -1.12 26.42 -4.97
C PHE A 4 -1.34 24.91 -5.03
N VAL A 5 -2.41 24.43 -4.44
CA VAL A 5 -3.01 23.16 -4.81
C VAL A 5 -3.98 23.51 -5.94
N GLU A 6 -3.63 23.22 -7.19
CA GLU A 6 -4.60 23.17 -8.26
C GLU A 6 -5.45 21.90 -8.08
N SER A 7 -6.42 21.97 -7.20
CA SER A 7 -7.62 21.15 -7.30
C SER A 7 -8.74 22.07 -7.83
N LYS A 8 -9.60 21.55 -8.68
CA LYS A 8 -10.75 22.28 -9.24
C LYS A 8 -11.78 22.72 -8.18
N GLU A 9 -11.51 22.56 -6.89
CA GLU A 9 -12.32 22.92 -5.74
C GLU A 9 -11.77 24.13 -4.97
N ASN A 10 -11.08 25.03 -5.62
CA ASN A 10 -10.41 26.18 -4.98
C ASN A 10 -11.34 27.23 -4.35
N GLU A 11 -12.65 27.16 -4.47
CA GLU A 11 -13.56 28.15 -3.88
C GLU A 11 -13.84 27.93 -2.37
N GLN A 12 -13.64 26.70 -1.84
CA GLN A 12 -13.91 26.44 -0.42
C GLN A 12 -12.71 26.63 0.53
N TYR A 13 -11.50 26.67 0.02
CA TYR A 13 -10.30 26.83 0.86
C TYR A 13 -9.86 28.29 1.07
N ASP A 14 -10.38 29.24 0.31
CA ASP A 14 -10.06 30.68 0.47
C ASP A 14 -10.65 31.29 1.75
N ASP A 15 -11.67 30.66 2.35
CA ASP A 15 -12.30 31.11 3.61
C ASP A 15 -11.66 30.52 4.88
N LEU A 16 -10.72 29.59 4.75
CA LEU A 16 -9.83 29.26 5.86
C LEU A 16 -8.79 30.39 5.99
N HIS A 17 -9.25 31.54 6.44
CA HIS A 17 -8.36 32.51 7.09
C HIS A 17 -7.66 31.71 8.19
N GLY A 18 -6.43 31.29 7.88
CA GLY A 18 -5.59 30.63 8.85
C GLY A 18 -5.51 31.54 10.06
N ASN A 19 -6.28 31.26 11.09
CA ASN A 19 -5.91 31.62 12.42
C ASN A 19 -4.45 31.19 12.49
N GLN A 20 -3.55 32.15 12.65
CA GLN A 20 -2.13 31.83 12.75
C GLN A 20 -2.03 30.85 13.91
N LEU A 21 -1.85 29.56 13.55
CA LEU A 21 -1.54 28.54 14.53
C LEU A 21 -0.33 29.08 15.26
N GLU A 22 -0.42 29.24 16.57
CA GLU A 22 0.75 29.60 17.36
C GLU A 22 1.83 28.60 17.03
N ASN A 23 2.96 29.09 16.52
CA ASN A 23 4.09 28.23 16.19
C ASN A 23 4.72 27.70 17.48
N THR A 24 4.20 26.62 18.02
CA THR A 24 4.73 25.92 19.20
C THR A 24 5.75 24.84 18.81
N ALA A 25 5.97 24.61 17.52
CA ALA A 25 6.84 23.57 17.03
C ALA A 25 8.32 23.89 17.32
N MET A 26 9.01 22.94 17.95
CA MET A 26 10.45 22.99 18.23
C MET A 26 11.16 21.94 17.39
N LEU A 27 12.45 22.21 17.08
CA LEU A 27 13.28 21.31 16.27
C LEU A 27 13.39 19.89 16.84
N ASP A 28 13.23 19.74 18.16
CA ASP A 28 13.29 18.46 18.84
C ASP A 28 11.95 17.75 18.98
N ASN A 29 10.83 18.39 18.56
CA ASN A 29 9.54 17.71 18.55
C ASN A 29 9.54 16.57 17.52
N GLU A 30 8.79 15.52 17.83
CA GLU A 30 8.49 14.46 16.88
C GLU A 30 7.73 15.01 15.68
N MET A 31 8.11 14.53 14.49
CA MET A 31 7.52 14.95 13.24
C MET A 31 6.65 13.85 12.64
N TYR A 32 7.19 12.63 12.60
CA TYR A 32 6.46 11.45 12.12
C TYR A 32 7.04 10.17 12.74
N ALA A 33 6.23 9.12 12.68
CA ALA A 33 6.66 7.77 12.97
C ALA A 33 6.28 6.83 11.81
N ILE A 34 7.22 5.99 11.39
CA ILE A 34 6.98 4.96 10.39
C ILE A 34 7.33 3.60 10.98
N TYR A 35 6.43 2.63 10.78
CA TYR A 35 6.62 1.26 11.23
C TYR A 35 7.38 0.44 10.19
N THR A 36 8.39 -0.29 10.66
CA THR A 36 9.18 -1.23 9.86
C THR A 36 9.11 -2.62 10.46
N SER A 37 9.40 -3.67 9.66
CA SER A 37 9.52 -5.04 10.15
C SER A 37 10.55 -5.14 11.28
N GLY A 38 10.32 -6.00 12.24
CA GLY A 38 11.18 -6.16 13.41
C GLY A 38 11.70 -7.58 13.57
N THR A 39 12.97 -7.73 13.95
CA THR A 39 13.65 -9.02 14.20
C THR A 39 12.94 -9.93 15.20
N THR A 40 12.05 -9.37 16.02
CA THR A 40 11.25 -10.11 17.03
C THR A 40 9.86 -10.49 16.53
N GLY A 41 9.55 -10.34 15.24
CA GLY A 41 8.23 -10.61 14.67
C GLY A 41 7.16 -9.54 14.98
N MET A 42 7.55 -8.45 15.65
CA MET A 42 6.64 -7.33 15.93
C MET A 42 7.16 -6.05 15.25
N PRO A 43 6.32 -5.33 14.48
CA PRO A 43 6.73 -4.07 13.86
C PRO A 43 7.31 -3.08 14.87
N LYS A 44 8.31 -2.32 14.43
CA LYS A 44 8.98 -1.29 15.25
C LYS A 44 8.72 0.09 14.65
N GLY A 45 8.16 1.00 15.44
CA GLY A 45 7.91 2.38 15.03
C GLY A 45 9.18 3.22 15.18
N VAL A 46 9.67 3.78 14.08
CA VAL A 46 10.82 4.68 14.04
C VAL A 46 10.34 6.12 14.17
N ALA A 47 10.70 6.81 15.25
CA ALA A 47 10.29 8.18 15.51
C ALA A 47 11.34 9.20 15.02
N ILE A 48 10.91 10.16 14.20
CA ILE A 48 11.75 11.17 13.55
C ILE A 48 11.40 12.57 14.05
N ARG A 49 12.44 13.39 14.33
CA ARG A 49 12.25 14.78 14.75
C ARG A 49 12.13 15.73 13.59
N GLN A 50 11.60 16.91 13.85
CA GLN A 50 11.57 18.00 12.87
C GLN A 50 12.96 18.38 12.36
N ARG A 51 14.00 18.44 13.23
CA ARG A 51 15.37 18.72 12.79
C ARG A 51 15.91 17.70 11.80
N ASN A 52 15.58 16.41 11.98
CA ASN A 52 16.04 15.36 11.08
C ASN A 52 15.44 15.58 9.67
N LEU A 53 14.12 15.84 9.61
CA LEU A 53 13.45 16.17 8.36
C LEU A 53 14.02 17.43 7.70
N LEU A 54 14.24 18.49 8.45
CA LEU A 54 14.82 19.73 7.92
C LEU A 54 16.24 19.50 7.39
N ASN A 55 17.05 18.68 8.07
CA ASN A 55 18.37 18.30 7.55
C ASN A 55 18.26 17.55 6.22
N LEU A 56 17.34 16.56 6.12
CA LEU A 56 17.08 15.85 4.87
C LEU A 56 16.70 16.82 3.76
N VAL A 57 15.68 17.67 4.00
CA VAL A 57 15.19 18.61 2.99
C VAL A 57 16.30 19.53 2.51
N HIS A 58 17.05 20.14 3.43
CA HIS A 58 18.12 21.07 3.05
C HIS A 58 19.26 20.36 2.31
N ALA A 59 19.78 19.26 2.89
CA ALA A 59 20.91 18.54 2.31
C ALA A 59 20.55 17.94 0.94
N TRP A 60 19.40 17.27 0.85
CA TRP A 60 19.00 16.60 -0.38
C TRP A 60 18.62 17.58 -1.50
N SER A 61 17.92 18.67 -1.17
CA SER A 61 17.63 19.74 -2.15
C SER A 61 18.89 20.39 -2.71
N THR A 62 19.94 20.51 -1.91
CA THR A 62 21.23 21.02 -2.34
C THR A 62 21.90 20.06 -3.34
N GLU A 63 21.90 18.76 -3.03
CA GLU A 63 22.51 17.73 -3.89
C GLU A 63 21.74 17.54 -5.19
N LEU A 64 20.41 17.64 -5.15
CA LEU A 64 19.55 17.63 -6.33
C LEU A 64 19.70 18.89 -7.18
N GLN A 65 20.36 19.92 -6.68
CA GLN A 65 20.49 21.24 -7.36
C GLN A 65 19.12 21.72 -7.87
N LEU A 66 18.14 21.82 -6.95
CA LEU A 66 16.78 22.20 -7.33
C LEU A 66 16.75 23.63 -7.89
N GLY A 67 16.07 23.80 -9.03
CA GLY A 67 15.78 25.08 -9.65
C GLY A 67 14.54 25.76 -9.04
N ASP A 68 14.06 26.83 -9.70
CA ASP A 68 12.94 27.63 -9.15
C ASP A 68 11.56 26.98 -9.31
N ASN A 69 11.36 26.07 -10.28
CA ASN A 69 10.05 25.54 -10.65
C ASN A 69 10.12 24.04 -10.94
N GLU A 70 10.55 23.25 -9.97
CA GLU A 70 10.56 21.80 -10.12
C GLU A 70 9.16 21.21 -9.96
N VAL A 71 8.93 20.08 -10.63
CA VAL A 71 7.70 19.31 -10.54
C VAL A 71 8.06 17.93 -9.99
N PHE A 72 7.64 17.66 -8.77
CA PHE A 72 7.88 16.41 -8.06
C PHE A 72 6.74 15.42 -8.28
N LEU A 73 7.08 14.15 -8.37
CA LEU A 73 6.12 13.03 -8.34
C LEU A 73 6.03 12.46 -6.92
N GLN A 74 4.82 12.31 -6.40
CA GLN A 74 4.57 11.58 -5.15
C GLN A 74 4.19 10.13 -5.48
N HIS A 75 5.19 9.27 -5.71
CA HIS A 75 4.98 7.88 -6.12
C HIS A 75 4.92 6.91 -4.94
N ALA A 76 5.77 7.08 -3.93
CA ALA A 76 5.85 6.17 -2.79
C ALA A 76 4.54 6.16 -1.99
N ASN A 77 4.12 4.98 -1.52
CA ASN A 77 3.00 4.92 -0.59
C ASN A 77 3.36 5.68 0.71
N ILE A 78 2.39 6.40 1.27
CA ILE A 78 2.57 7.25 2.45
C ILE A 78 3.09 6.51 3.70
N VAL A 79 2.92 5.19 3.76
CA VAL A 79 3.45 4.35 4.85
C VAL A 79 4.97 4.09 4.73
N PHE A 80 5.59 4.44 3.60
CA PHE A 80 7.04 4.37 3.40
C PHE A 80 7.69 5.74 3.54
N ASP A 81 8.87 5.75 4.13
CA ASP A 81 9.64 6.97 4.41
C ASP A 81 10.09 7.72 3.14
N ALA A 82 10.22 7.06 1.99
CA ALA A 82 10.46 7.72 0.71
C ALA A 82 9.40 8.79 0.38
N SER A 83 8.13 8.59 0.76
CA SER A 83 7.06 9.58 0.59
C SER A 83 7.34 10.88 1.33
N VAL A 84 8.00 10.81 2.48
CA VAL A 84 8.41 11.97 3.28
C VAL A 84 9.39 12.84 2.48
N MET A 85 10.36 12.23 1.83
CA MET A 85 11.30 12.96 0.94
C MET A 85 10.54 13.62 -0.22
N GLU A 86 9.69 12.87 -0.92
CA GLU A 86 8.93 13.37 -2.07
C GLU A 86 8.08 14.59 -1.71
N ILE A 87 7.33 14.51 -0.61
CA ILE A 87 6.40 15.55 -0.16
C ILE A 87 7.16 16.78 0.39
N TYR A 88 8.07 16.55 1.34
CA TYR A 88 8.66 17.67 2.07
C TYR A 88 9.80 18.37 1.31
N CYS A 89 10.59 17.64 0.49
CA CYS A 89 11.55 18.31 -0.40
C CYS A 89 10.83 19.16 -1.46
N CYS A 90 9.65 18.75 -1.90
CA CYS A 90 8.82 19.53 -2.80
C CYS A 90 8.24 20.78 -2.11
N LEU A 91 7.41 20.56 -1.09
CA LEU A 91 6.56 21.62 -0.53
C LEU A 91 7.36 22.67 0.27
N LEU A 92 8.40 22.26 1.02
CA LEU A 92 9.21 23.21 1.79
C LEU A 92 10.13 24.07 0.93
N ASN A 93 10.39 23.67 -0.32
CA ASN A 93 11.11 24.51 -1.30
C ASN A 93 10.17 25.26 -2.26
N GLY A 94 8.84 25.12 -2.10
CA GLY A 94 7.85 25.88 -2.89
C GLY A 94 7.64 25.35 -4.31
N HIS A 95 7.85 24.07 -4.53
CA HIS A 95 7.70 23.38 -5.82
C HIS A 95 6.31 22.78 -6.00
N THR A 96 6.03 22.24 -7.18
CA THR A 96 4.76 21.57 -7.53
C THR A 96 4.84 20.07 -7.25
N LEU A 97 3.84 19.52 -6.56
CA LEU A 97 3.72 18.09 -6.29
C LEU A 97 2.61 17.48 -7.15
N VAL A 98 2.96 16.52 -8.00
CA VAL A 98 2.03 15.70 -8.77
C VAL A 98 1.74 14.43 -7.99
N ILE A 99 0.48 14.19 -7.70
CA ILE A 99 0.02 13.02 -6.93
C ILE A 99 -0.74 12.12 -7.91
N PRO A 100 -0.20 10.96 -8.29
CA PRO A 100 -0.90 9.98 -9.12
C PRO A 100 -2.06 9.38 -8.36
N ASP A 101 -3.11 9.05 -9.06
CA ASP A 101 -4.13 8.19 -8.52
C ASP A 101 -3.60 6.76 -8.31
N ARG A 102 -4.46 5.85 -7.82
CA ARG A 102 -4.05 4.48 -7.51
C ARG A 102 -3.62 3.70 -8.75
N GLU A 103 -4.33 3.89 -9.87
CA GLU A 103 -4.08 3.18 -11.11
C GLU A 103 -2.85 3.75 -11.83
N GLU A 104 -2.74 5.07 -11.94
CA GLU A 104 -1.57 5.77 -12.47
C GLU A 104 -0.27 5.39 -11.73
N ARG A 105 -0.37 5.20 -10.40
CA ARG A 105 0.78 4.82 -9.57
C ARG A 105 1.35 3.45 -9.91
N VAL A 106 0.49 2.47 -10.25
CA VAL A 106 0.90 1.07 -10.44
C VAL A 106 0.95 0.66 -11.91
N ASN A 107 0.34 1.42 -12.82
CA ASN A 107 0.34 1.13 -14.25
C ASN A 107 1.48 1.89 -14.95
N PRO A 108 2.48 1.19 -15.55
CA PRO A 108 3.64 1.86 -16.17
C PRO A 108 3.27 2.81 -17.29
N GLU A 109 2.28 2.46 -18.14
CA GLU A 109 1.84 3.33 -19.24
C GLU A 109 1.18 4.61 -18.73
N GLN A 110 0.30 4.49 -17.74
CA GLN A 110 -0.37 5.64 -17.16
C GLN A 110 0.60 6.53 -16.38
N LEU A 111 1.53 5.91 -15.63
CA LEU A 111 2.57 6.63 -14.91
C LEU A 111 3.45 7.45 -15.86
N GLN A 112 3.92 6.86 -16.97
CA GLN A 112 4.72 7.60 -17.95
C GLN A 112 3.91 8.70 -18.67
N GLN A 113 2.61 8.50 -18.95
CA GLN A 113 1.73 9.53 -19.47
C GLN A 113 1.59 10.70 -18.49
N LEU A 114 1.38 10.39 -17.19
CA LEU A 114 1.32 11.39 -16.13
C LEU A 114 2.64 12.20 -16.03
N ILE A 115 3.78 11.51 -16.02
CA ILE A 115 5.12 12.11 -15.99
C ILE A 115 5.28 13.10 -17.17
N ASN A 116 4.95 12.65 -18.38
CA ASN A 116 5.09 13.46 -19.60
C ASN A 116 4.07 14.62 -19.63
N LYS A 117 2.81 14.38 -19.26
CA LYS A 117 1.74 15.39 -19.20
C LYS A 117 2.08 16.53 -18.26
N HIS A 118 2.56 16.22 -17.05
CA HIS A 118 2.89 17.21 -16.03
C HIS A 118 4.35 17.69 -16.09
N ARG A 119 5.15 17.13 -17.02
CA ARG A 119 6.59 17.44 -17.15
C ARG A 119 7.33 17.30 -15.83
N VAL A 120 7.14 16.13 -15.19
CA VAL A 120 7.79 15.83 -13.91
C VAL A 120 9.30 15.94 -14.07
N THR A 121 9.95 16.73 -13.18
CA THR A 121 11.40 16.96 -13.22
C THR A 121 12.15 16.19 -12.15
N VAL A 122 11.49 15.83 -11.04
CA VAL A 122 12.08 15.08 -9.93
C VAL A 122 11.15 13.94 -9.55
N ALA A 123 11.66 12.73 -9.56
CA ALA A 123 10.89 11.56 -9.11
C ALA A 123 11.75 10.50 -8.43
N SER A 124 11.18 9.89 -7.39
CA SER A 124 11.69 8.66 -6.78
C SER A 124 10.82 7.50 -7.22
N ILE A 125 11.36 6.62 -8.06
CA ILE A 125 10.59 5.50 -8.66
C ILE A 125 11.38 4.21 -8.43
N PRO A 126 10.71 3.11 -8.03
CA PRO A 126 11.37 1.82 -7.90
C PRO A 126 12.06 1.39 -9.20
N LEU A 127 13.27 0.82 -9.07
CA LEU A 127 14.09 0.36 -10.18
C LEU A 127 13.32 -0.55 -11.15
N GLN A 128 12.50 -1.45 -10.61
CA GLN A 128 11.67 -2.38 -11.39
C GLN A 128 10.64 -1.64 -12.25
N MET A 129 9.99 -0.60 -11.71
CA MET A 129 9.05 0.21 -12.46
C MET A 129 9.75 0.97 -13.59
N CYS A 130 10.90 1.58 -13.30
CA CYS A 130 11.71 2.24 -14.33
C CYS A 130 12.10 1.30 -15.47
N SER A 131 12.39 0.02 -15.17
CA SER A 131 12.84 -0.97 -16.16
C SER A 131 11.76 -1.39 -17.16
N ILE A 132 10.48 -1.13 -16.86
CA ILE A 132 9.33 -1.51 -17.72
C ILE A 132 8.68 -0.31 -18.41
N MET A 133 9.01 0.91 -18.03
CA MET A 133 8.58 2.13 -18.72
C MET A 133 9.48 2.40 -19.92
N GLU A 134 8.90 2.74 -21.08
CA GLU A 134 9.64 2.88 -22.34
C GLU A 134 9.77 4.34 -22.82
N ASP A 135 8.76 5.17 -22.58
CA ASP A 135 8.68 6.55 -23.11
C ASP A 135 8.47 7.58 -22.00
N PHE A 136 9.53 7.88 -21.27
CA PHE A 136 9.53 8.90 -20.23
C PHE A 136 10.89 9.60 -20.15
N TYR A 137 10.91 10.81 -19.59
CA TYR A 137 12.12 11.51 -19.25
C TYR A 137 11.92 12.32 -17.97
N ILE A 138 12.87 12.19 -17.04
CA ILE A 138 12.87 12.87 -15.74
C ILE A 138 14.25 13.49 -15.51
N GLU A 139 14.32 14.79 -15.27
CA GLU A 139 15.61 15.48 -15.10
C GLU A 139 16.44 14.90 -13.95
N LYS A 140 15.79 14.61 -12.82
CA LYS A 140 16.42 14.08 -11.60
C LYS A 140 15.68 12.81 -11.16
N LEU A 141 16.18 11.66 -11.56
CA LEU A 141 15.60 10.36 -11.25
C LEU A 141 16.32 9.72 -10.07
N ILE A 142 15.57 9.35 -9.06
CA ILE A 142 16.07 8.74 -7.83
C ILE A 142 15.58 7.29 -7.77
N THR A 143 16.47 6.37 -7.45
CA THR A 143 16.09 5.03 -7.01
C THR A 143 16.72 4.73 -5.65
N GLY A 144 16.08 3.86 -4.88
CA GLY A 144 16.58 3.45 -3.58
C GLY A 144 15.92 2.14 -3.13
N GLY A 145 16.43 1.57 -2.05
CA GLY A 145 15.85 0.37 -1.48
C GLY A 145 16.20 -0.95 -2.19
N ALA A 146 16.76 -0.91 -3.39
CA ALA A 146 17.23 -2.06 -4.15
C ALA A 146 18.65 -1.80 -4.71
N THR A 147 19.38 -2.88 -5.01
CA THR A 147 20.74 -2.77 -5.59
C THR A 147 20.64 -2.40 -7.06
N SER A 148 21.26 -1.29 -7.45
CA SER A 148 21.38 -0.87 -8.83
C SER A 148 22.52 -1.63 -9.54
N THR A 149 22.35 -1.93 -10.82
CA THR A 149 23.36 -2.61 -11.66
C THR A 149 23.90 -1.69 -12.74
N ALA A 150 25.11 -1.96 -13.23
CA ALA A 150 25.70 -1.19 -14.33
C ALA A 150 24.84 -1.25 -15.61
N SER A 151 24.19 -2.38 -15.89
CA SER A 151 23.25 -2.53 -17.00
C SER A 151 22.01 -1.66 -16.86
N PHE A 152 21.45 -1.55 -15.64
CA PHE A 152 20.34 -0.66 -15.37
C PHE A 152 20.75 0.81 -15.52
N VAL A 153 21.89 1.22 -14.96
CA VAL A 153 22.39 2.60 -15.13
C VAL A 153 22.57 2.93 -16.62
N LYS A 154 23.09 2.00 -17.41
CA LYS A 154 23.24 2.17 -18.86
C LYS A 154 21.90 2.26 -19.60
N TYR A 155 20.89 1.59 -19.11
CA TYR A 155 19.53 1.71 -19.64
C TYR A 155 18.93 3.08 -19.28
N ILE A 156 18.97 3.44 -17.99
CA ILE A 156 18.23 4.58 -17.45
C ILE A 156 18.85 5.95 -17.85
N GLU A 157 20.13 6.02 -18.19
CA GLU A 157 20.78 7.27 -18.62
C GLU A 157 20.13 7.94 -19.84
N LYS A 158 19.32 7.19 -20.60
CA LYS A 158 18.54 7.73 -21.74
C LYS A 158 17.24 8.40 -21.30
N HIS A 159 16.79 8.13 -20.10
CA HIS A 159 15.50 8.51 -19.57
C HIS A 159 15.61 9.57 -18.46
N CYS A 160 16.83 10.00 -18.13
CA CYS A 160 17.03 11.04 -17.12
C CYS A 160 18.22 11.95 -17.43
N GLY A 161 18.19 13.16 -16.88
CA GLY A 161 19.34 14.08 -16.89
C GLY A 161 20.42 13.64 -15.92
N THR A 162 20.01 13.39 -14.67
CA THR A 162 20.87 12.86 -13.60
C THR A 162 20.17 11.71 -12.91
N TYR A 163 20.86 10.60 -12.79
CA TYR A 163 20.44 9.43 -12.01
C TYR A 163 21.05 9.47 -10.62
N PHE A 164 20.24 9.19 -9.59
CA PHE A 164 20.67 9.11 -8.19
C PHE A 164 20.36 7.73 -7.63
N ASN A 165 21.39 7.02 -7.17
CA ASN A 165 21.26 5.79 -6.39
C ASN A 165 21.33 6.15 -4.90
N ALA A 166 20.19 6.21 -4.21
CA ALA A 166 20.06 6.65 -2.84
C ALA A 166 20.02 5.47 -1.86
N TYR A 167 20.68 5.61 -0.73
CA TYR A 167 20.70 4.63 0.35
C TYR A 167 20.37 5.29 1.69
N GLY A 168 19.55 4.63 2.49
CA GLY A 168 19.29 4.99 3.88
C GLY A 168 18.29 4.05 4.53
N PRO A 169 18.50 3.70 5.80
CA PRO A 169 17.47 3.07 6.63
C PRO A 169 16.53 4.14 7.19
N SER A 170 15.30 3.76 7.53
CA SER A 170 14.30 4.66 8.14
C SER A 170 14.81 5.30 9.44
N GLU A 171 15.68 4.62 10.15
CA GLU A 171 16.35 5.08 11.36
C GLU A 171 17.34 6.25 11.11
N SER A 172 17.66 6.52 9.85
CA SER A 172 18.49 7.66 9.43
C SER A 172 17.75 8.62 8.47
N THR A 173 16.45 8.76 8.63
CA THR A 173 15.60 9.74 7.94
C THR A 173 15.76 9.66 6.41
N VAL A 174 15.30 8.55 5.82
CA VAL A 174 15.16 8.26 4.39
C VAL A 174 16.49 8.10 3.63
N ILE A 175 17.34 9.14 3.56
CA ILE A 175 18.59 9.13 2.78
C ILE A 175 19.77 9.42 3.68
N THR A 176 20.71 8.48 3.71
CA THR A 176 22.00 8.61 4.39
C THR A 176 23.11 9.00 3.43
N SER A 177 23.16 8.34 2.28
CA SER A 177 24.16 8.54 1.24
C SER A 177 23.56 8.37 -0.15
N TYR A 178 24.28 8.87 -1.16
CA TYR A 178 23.87 8.74 -2.56
C TYR A 178 25.08 8.70 -3.48
N TRP A 179 24.89 8.09 -4.62
CA TRP A 179 25.76 8.16 -5.78
C TRP A 179 24.99 8.77 -6.94
N SER A 180 25.61 9.66 -7.71
CA SER A 180 24.98 10.29 -8.88
C SER A 180 25.74 9.98 -10.16
N HIS A 181 25.01 9.92 -11.28
CA HIS A 181 25.51 9.65 -12.60
C HIS A 181 24.85 10.55 -13.64
N HIS A 182 25.67 11.14 -14.52
CA HIS A 182 25.20 11.88 -15.69
C HIS A 182 25.44 11.06 -16.95
N CYS A 183 24.62 11.28 -17.97
CA CYS A 183 24.79 10.59 -19.23
C CYS A 183 26.21 10.81 -19.81
N GLY A 184 26.92 9.71 -20.08
CA GLY A 184 28.29 9.72 -20.60
C GLY A 184 29.39 9.61 -19.55
N ASP A 185 29.06 9.68 -18.25
CA ASP A 185 30.04 9.40 -17.20
C ASP A 185 30.43 7.91 -17.19
N LEU A 186 31.58 7.61 -16.59
CA LEU A 186 32.02 6.23 -16.44
C LEU A 186 31.11 5.49 -15.45
N ILE A 187 30.51 4.38 -15.90
CA ILE A 187 29.70 3.52 -15.04
C ILE A 187 30.63 2.51 -14.37
N PRO A 188 30.71 2.47 -13.03
CA PRO A 188 31.52 1.47 -12.33
C PRO A 188 30.87 0.09 -12.43
N GLU A 189 31.67 -0.98 -12.32
CA GLU A 189 31.19 -2.36 -12.33
C GLU A 189 30.22 -2.64 -11.17
N THR A 190 30.55 -2.15 -9.99
CA THR A 190 29.66 -2.15 -8.82
C THR A 190 29.17 -0.73 -8.57
N ILE A 191 27.86 -0.54 -8.61
CA ILE A 191 27.25 0.78 -8.34
C ILE A 191 27.32 1.05 -6.84
N PRO A 192 28.04 2.11 -6.40
CA PRO A 192 28.15 2.40 -4.99
C PRO A 192 26.89 3.03 -4.44
N ILE A 193 26.72 3.00 -3.11
CA ILE A 193 25.73 3.82 -2.38
C ILE A 193 26.27 5.24 -2.10
N GLY A 194 27.46 5.53 -2.56
CA GLY A 194 28.00 6.86 -2.73
C GLY A 194 28.60 7.51 -1.48
N LYS A 195 28.30 8.77 -1.27
CA LYS A 195 28.83 9.59 -0.17
C LYS A 195 27.71 10.05 0.76
N PRO A 196 27.99 10.25 2.05
CA PRO A 196 27.00 10.75 3.00
C PRO A 196 26.49 12.14 2.63
N LEU A 197 25.21 12.40 2.89
CA LEU A 197 24.63 13.74 2.85
C LEU A 197 25.27 14.66 3.93
N SER A 198 25.08 15.96 3.76
CA SER A 198 25.54 16.96 4.71
C SER A 198 25.01 16.71 6.12
N ASN A 199 25.87 16.92 7.12
CA ASN A 199 25.61 16.68 8.55
C ASN A 199 25.37 15.22 8.94
N ILE A 200 25.70 14.26 8.05
CA ILE A 200 25.68 12.84 8.30
C ILE A 200 27.12 12.30 8.29
N GLN A 201 27.46 11.47 9.25
CA GLN A 201 28.72 10.77 9.30
C GLN A 201 28.46 9.28 9.14
N VAL A 202 29.23 8.64 8.28
CA VAL A 202 29.22 7.18 8.10
C VAL A 202 30.58 6.64 8.55
N TYR A 203 30.55 5.59 9.35
CA TYR A 203 31.71 4.85 9.81
C TYR A 203 31.58 3.39 9.38
N ILE A 204 32.66 2.82 8.85
CA ILE A 204 32.74 1.38 8.58
C ILE A 204 33.54 0.76 9.71
N MET A 205 32.93 -0.18 10.44
CA MET A 205 33.49 -0.70 11.69
C MET A 205 33.54 -2.23 11.72
N SER A 206 34.59 -2.77 12.32
CA SER A 206 34.69 -4.19 12.69
C SER A 206 35.27 -4.28 14.10
N ASP A 207 34.67 -5.11 14.94
CA ASP A 207 35.09 -5.33 16.34
C ASP A 207 35.33 -4.03 17.16
N GLY A 208 34.47 -3.02 16.92
CA GLY A 208 34.51 -1.71 17.56
C GLY A 208 35.60 -0.77 17.06
N LEU A 209 36.33 -1.12 15.99
CA LEU A 209 37.39 -0.34 15.38
C LEU A 209 36.99 0.13 13.98
N LEU A 210 37.53 1.28 13.53
CA LEU A 210 37.36 1.76 12.17
C LEU A 210 38.11 0.87 11.19
N CYS A 211 37.43 0.48 10.12
CA CYS A 211 38.05 -0.24 8.99
C CYS A 211 38.84 0.73 8.09
N GLY A 212 39.94 0.23 7.54
CA GLY A 212 40.68 0.91 6.50
C GLY A 212 39.96 0.89 5.15
N ILE A 213 40.46 1.70 4.21
CA ILE A 213 39.92 1.73 2.83
C ILE A 213 40.01 0.32 2.22
N GLY A 214 38.92 -0.13 1.60
CA GLY A 214 38.76 -1.45 1.00
C GLY A 214 38.43 -2.57 1.98
N MET A 215 38.53 -2.34 3.29
CA MET A 215 38.19 -3.34 4.31
C MET A 215 36.68 -3.34 4.59
N PRO A 216 36.01 -4.51 4.49
CA PRO A 216 34.60 -4.63 4.82
C PRO A 216 34.37 -4.51 6.35
N GLY A 217 33.26 -3.92 6.72
CA GLY A 217 32.79 -3.80 8.09
C GLY A 217 31.35 -3.34 8.15
N GLU A 218 30.78 -3.23 9.36
CA GLU A 218 29.44 -2.72 9.57
C GLU A 218 29.36 -1.23 9.26
N LEU A 219 28.35 -0.84 8.48
CA LEU A 219 28.01 0.55 8.23
C LEU A 219 27.29 1.12 9.44
N CYS A 220 27.94 2.08 10.11
CA CYS A 220 27.39 2.78 11.25
C CYS A 220 27.15 4.25 10.92
N ILE A 221 26.03 4.81 11.40
CA ILE A 221 25.55 6.14 11.02
C ILE A 221 25.50 7.04 12.26
N ALA A 222 25.95 8.29 12.12
CA ALA A 222 25.81 9.35 13.10
C ALA A 222 25.40 10.67 12.46
N GLY A 223 25.01 11.65 13.27
CA GLY A 223 24.69 13.00 12.81
C GLY A 223 23.22 13.37 12.90
N ASP A 224 22.86 14.43 12.18
CA ASP A 224 21.55 15.09 12.31
C ASP A 224 20.40 14.34 11.62
N SER A 225 20.67 13.24 10.91
CA SER A 225 19.66 12.37 10.31
C SER A 225 19.11 11.31 11.28
N LEU A 226 19.80 11.05 12.42
CA LEU A 226 19.41 9.94 13.28
C LEU A 226 18.07 10.15 13.98
N ALA A 227 17.21 9.14 13.87
CA ALA A 227 15.94 9.02 14.57
C ALA A 227 16.08 9.23 16.09
N ILE A 228 14.96 9.53 16.75
CA ILE A 228 14.87 9.47 18.21
C ILE A 228 15.17 8.05 18.69
N GLY A 229 14.63 7.08 17.97
CA GLY A 229 14.74 5.66 18.21
C GLY A 229 13.45 4.92 17.91
N TYR A 230 13.26 3.78 18.59
CA TYR A 230 12.06 2.95 18.45
C TYR A 230 11.05 3.26 19.56
N ILE A 231 9.80 3.50 19.14
CA ILE A 231 8.68 3.80 20.06
C ILE A 231 8.45 2.60 20.98
N ASN A 232 8.45 2.84 22.30
CA ASN A 232 8.18 1.83 23.32
C ASN A 232 9.04 0.55 23.25
N ARG A 233 10.29 0.65 22.69
CA ARG A 233 11.21 -0.49 22.55
C ARG A 233 12.62 -0.14 23.07
N PRO A 234 12.78 0.12 24.40
CA PRO A 234 14.08 0.50 24.96
C PRO A 234 15.16 -0.59 24.82
N GLU A 235 14.78 -1.85 24.77
CA GLU A 235 15.69 -2.98 24.58
C GLU A 235 16.36 -2.94 23.19
N LEU A 236 15.61 -2.68 22.13
CA LEU A 236 16.13 -2.53 20.76
C LEU A 236 16.98 -1.26 20.61
N MET A 237 16.66 -0.22 21.40
CA MET A 237 17.48 0.99 21.46
C MET A 237 18.87 0.69 22.01
N ALA A 238 18.98 -0.08 23.08
CA ALA A 238 20.26 -0.41 23.70
C ALA A 238 21.17 -1.23 22.79
N ASP A 239 20.58 -2.06 21.94
CA ASP A 239 21.29 -2.91 20.98
C ASP A 239 21.82 -2.11 19.78
N LYS A 240 20.96 -1.27 19.16
CA LYS A 240 21.25 -0.60 17.89
C LYS A 240 21.83 0.81 18.02
N TRP A 241 21.64 1.52 19.14
CA TRP A 241 22.17 2.87 19.36
C TRP A 241 23.19 2.91 20.50
N GLN A 242 24.43 3.16 20.15
CA GLN A 242 25.51 3.35 21.11
C GLN A 242 25.92 4.82 21.22
N ASN A 243 26.74 5.18 22.20
CA ASN A 243 27.37 6.49 22.20
C ASN A 243 28.42 6.55 21.08
N ASN A 244 28.42 7.64 20.31
CA ASN A 244 29.40 7.80 19.22
C ASN A 244 30.82 7.96 19.79
N PRO A 245 31.72 7.00 19.59
CA PRO A 245 33.10 7.09 20.13
C PRO A 245 33.96 8.08 19.32
N PHE A 246 33.49 8.52 18.13
CA PHE A 246 34.24 9.39 17.21
C PHE A 246 33.73 10.83 17.23
N GLY A 247 32.63 11.12 17.95
CA GLY A 247 32.03 12.44 17.96
C GLY A 247 30.90 12.59 18.98
N LYS A 248 30.06 13.61 18.79
CA LYS A 248 28.92 13.86 19.68
C LYS A 248 27.73 13.01 19.28
N GLY A 249 26.86 12.72 20.25
CA GLY A 249 25.58 12.09 20.01
C GLY A 249 25.64 10.55 19.98
N LYS A 250 24.76 9.96 19.20
CA LYS A 250 24.60 8.50 19.06
C LYS A 250 25.21 8.01 17.75
N LEU A 251 25.56 6.74 17.76
CA LEU A 251 25.96 5.95 16.60
C LEU A 251 24.93 4.85 16.41
N TYR A 252 24.34 4.76 15.23
CA TYR A 252 23.38 3.73 14.87
C TYR A 252 24.07 2.61 14.11
N HIS A 253 23.93 1.38 14.57
CA HIS A 253 24.40 0.16 13.96
C HIS A 253 23.37 -0.35 12.95
N SER A 254 23.63 -0.20 11.66
CA SER A 254 22.64 -0.51 10.61
C SER A 254 22.44 -2.01 10.38
N GLY A 255 23.46 -2.81 10.69
CA GLY A 255 23.54 -4.22 10.29
C GLY A 255 23.90 -4.42 8.81
N ASP A 256 24.20 -3.36 8.07
CA ASP A 256 24.65 -3.41 6.69
C ASP A 256 26.16 -3.58 6.60
N LEU A 257 26.64 -4.45 5.74
CA LEU A 257 28.04 -4.66 5.43
C LEU A 257 28.46 -3.73 4.29
N ALA A 258 29.51 -2.97 4.47
CA ALA A 258 29.98 -2.01 3.47
C ALA A 258 31.50 -1.83 3.54
N ARG A 259 32.07 -1.12 2.57
CA ARG A 259 33.46 -0.67 2.58
C ARG A 259 33.62 0.68 1.90
N TYR A 260 34.64 1.44 2.29
CA TYR A 260 35.07 2.62 1.55
C TYR A 260 35.97 2.23 0.38
N THR A 261 35.73 2.81 -0.79
CA THR A 261 36.61 2.73 -1.95
C THR A 261 37.73 3.79 -1.86
N SER A 262 38.76 3.67 -2.71
CA SER A 262 39.89 4.60 -2.70
C SER A 262 39.55 6.04 -3.08
N ASP A 263 38.42 6.26 -3.77
CA ASP A 263 37.88 7.57 -4.14
C ASP A 263 36.84 8.11 -3.13
N GLY A 264 36.68 7.39 -2.00
CA GLY A 264 35.84 7.79 -0.89
C GLY A 264 34.33 7.53 -1.10
N GLN A 265 33.98 6.68 -2.06
CA GLN A 265 32.62 6.15 -2.19
C GLN A 265 32.39 5.02 -1.20
N ILE A 266 31.14 4.73 -0.90
CA ILE A 266 30.74 3.59 -0.07
C ILE A 266 30.13 2.53 -0.98
N GLU A 267 30.69 1.33 -0.95
CA GLU A 267 30.12 0.14 -1.58
C GLU A 267 29.34 -0.66 -0.55
N PHE A 268 28.09 -1.00 -0.91
CA PHE A 268 27.24 -1.91 -0.13
C PHE A 268 27.58 -3.34 -0.51
N LEU A 269 27.84 -4.19 0.49
CA LEU A 269 28.28 -5.57 0.32
C LEU A 269 27.24 -6.61 0.80
N GLY A 270 26.08 -6.14 1.26
CA GLY A 270 25.01 -6.99 1.78
C GLY A 270 24.69 -6.70 3.23
N ARG A 271 24.09 -7.68 3.92
CA ARG A 271 23.70 -7.58 5.33
C ARG A 271 24.54 -8.51 6.20
N ILE A 272 24.78 -8.09 7.44
CA ILE A 272 25.42 -8.92 8.47
C ILE A 272 24.40 -9.87 9.11
N ASP A 273 23.14 -9.42 9.20
CA ASP A 273 22.00 -10.18 9.71
C ASP A 273 21.20 -10.84 8.56
N LYS A 274 20.13 -11.54 8.93
CA LYS A 274 19.24 -12.21 7.96
C LYS A 274 18.21 -11.28 7.31
N GLN A 275 18.26 -9.98 7.60
CA GLN A 275 17.33 -9.04 6.97
C GLN A 275 17.62 -8.91 5.48
N VAL A 276 16.57 -8.89 4.69
CA VAL A 276 16.64 -8.77 3.23
C VAL A 276 15.75 -7.63 2.72
N LYS A 277 16.06 -7.15 1.53
CA LYS A 277 15.16 -6.29 0.78
C LYS A 277 14.62 -7.09 -0.40
N VAL A 278 13.33 -7.38 -0.40
CA VAL A 278 12.64 -8.18 -1.43
C VAL A 278 11.64 -7.27 -2.13
N ASN A 279 11.83 -7.03 -3.42
CA ASN A 279 10.96 -6.16 -4.23
C ASN A 279 10.72 -4.77 -3.60
N GLY A 280 11.74 -4.21 -2.94
CA GLY A 280 11.69 -2.91 -2.25
C GLY A 280 11.17 -2.95 -0.81
N TYR A 281 10.66 -4.08 -0.34
CA TYR A 281 10.22 -4.26 1.05
C TYR A 281 11.39 -4.73 1.92
N ARG A 282 11.55 -4.11 3.10
CA ARG A 282 12.49 -4.56 4.13
C ARG A 282 11.84 -5.69 4.92
N ILE A 283 12.41 -6.88 4.86
CA ILE A 283 11.87 -8.12 5.44
C ILE A 283 12.90 -8.73 6.39
N GLU A 284 12.45 -9.05 7.59
CA GLU A 284 13.19 -9.89 8.54
C GLU A 284 12.84 -11.35 8.26
N LEU A 285 13.77 -12.15 7.76
CA LEU A 285 13.50 -13.56 7.51
C LEU A 285 13.15 -14.33 8.78
N ASP A 286 13.76 -13.95 9.91
CA ASP A 286 13.46 -14.52 11.22
C ASP A 286 11.99 -14.30 11.64
N GLU A 287 11.32 -13.22 11.18
CA GLU A 287 9.90 -12.97 11.45
C GLU A 287 9.04 -14.05 10.79
N ILE A 288 9.34 -14.37 9.54
CA ILE A 288 8.64 -15.44 8.80
C ILE A 288 8.95 -16.80 9.42
N GLU A 289 10.24 -17.06 9.74
CA GLU A 289 10.69 -18.31 10.38
C GLU A 289 9.94 -18.53 11.71
N ASN A 290 9.81 -17.48 12.55
CA ASN A 290 9.12 -17.57 13.84
C ASN A 290 7.63 -17.89 13.69
N VAL A 291 6.94 -17.32 12.69
CA VAL A 291 5.53 -17.62 12.42
C VAL A 291 5.38 -19.07 11.96
N ILE A 292 6.28 -19.59 11.12
CA ILE A 292 6.28 -20.99 10.68
C ILE A 292 6.58 -21.93 11.86
N LEU A 293 7.56 -21.60 12.71
CA LEU A 293 7.91 -22.40 13.90
C LEU A 293 6.80 -22.44 14.95
N ALA A 294 5.89 -21.49 14.98
CA ALA A 294 4.72 -21.50 15.86
C ALA A 294 3.68 -22.57 15.46
N ILE A 295 3.78 -23.13 14.27
CA ILE A 295 2.87 -24.16 13.76
C ILE A 295 3.19 -25.50 14.44
N ARG A 296 2.17 -26.12 15.00
CA ARG A 296 2.33 -27.41 15.70
C ARG A 296 2.89 -28.51 14.77
N GLY A 297 3.94 -29.18 15.22
CA GLY A 297 4.58 -30.27 14.47
C GLY A 297 5.79 -29.83 13.63
N ILE A 298 6.06 -28.54 13.50
CA ILE A 298 7.29 -28.02 12.89
C ILE A 298 8.35 -27.84 13.96
N SER A 299 9.54 -28.39 13.71
CA SER A 299 10.67 -28.38 14.69
C SER A 299 11.80 -27.44 14.30
N ASP A 300 11.95 -27.15 13.00
CA ASP A 300 12.99 -26.25 12.49
C ASP A 300 12.52 -25.60 11.18
N CYS A 301 13.01 -24.39 10.90
CA CYS A 301 12.64 -23.65 9.69
C CYS A 301 13.77 -22.71 9.28
N VAL A 302 13.95 -22.56 7.97
CA VAL A 302 14.80 -21.52 7.39
C VAL A 302 14.10 -20.89 6.20
N VAL A 303 14.19 -19.57 6.09
CA VAL A 303 13.69 -18.81 4.94
C VAL A 303 14.87 -18.24 4.15
N THR A 304 14.82 -18.35 2.84
CA THR A 304 15.86 -17.86 1.93
C THR A 304 15.27 -16.99 0.84
N VAL A 305 16.12 -16.18 0.21
CA VAL A 305 15.76 -15.39 -0.98
C VAL A 305 16.44 -15.98 -2.20
N SER A 306 15.67 -16.22 -3.26
CA SER A 306 16.21 -16.48 -4.58
C SER A 306 16.12 -15.21 -5.42
N HIS A 307 17.26 -14.79 -5.95
CA HIS A 307 17.38 -13.60 -6.79
C HIS A 307 17.23 -13.97 -8.27
N PHE A 308 16.31 -13.30 -8.96
CA PHE A 308 16.12 -13.39 -10.41
C PHE A 308 16.34 -12.01 -11.02
N ASP A 309 16.61 -11.95 -12.31
CA ASP A 309 16.94 -10.68 -13.00
C ASP A 309 15.92 -9.55 -12.79
N THR A 310 14.66 -9.90 -12.59
CA THR A 310 13.55 -8.94 -12.49
C THR A 310 12.87 -8.89 -11.12
N HIS A 311 13.08 -9.90 -10.26
CA HIS A 311 12.41 -9.98 -8.95
C HIS A 311 13.09 -10.95 -8.00
N ASP A 312 12.83 -10.77 -6.72
CA ASP A 312 13.28 -11.63 -5.64
C ASP A 312 12.14 -12.49 -5.12
N ILE A 313 12.43 -13.74 -4.74
CA ILE A 313 11.44 -14.70 -4.24
C ILE A 313 11.86 -15.21 -2.87
N LEU A 314 10.92 -15.21 -1.92
CA LEU A 314 11.06 -15.87 -0.62
C LEU A 314 10.73 -17.35 -0.76
N ASN A 315 11.60 -18.21 -0.20
CA ASN A 315 11.40 -19.66 -0.13
C ASN A 315 11.58 -20.10 1.33
N ALA A 316 10.66 -20.91 1.83
CA ALA A 316 10.75 -21.50 3.17
C ALA A 316 11.03 -23.00 3.08
N TYR A 317 11.86 -23.48 4.00
CA TYR A 317 12.16 -24.90 4.20
C TYR A 317 11.91 -25.24 5.66
N TYR A 318 11.21 -26.32 5.93
CA TYR A 318 10.89 -26.71 7.30
C TYR A 318 11.12 -28.20 7.56
N VAL A 319 11.41 -28.52 8.82
CA VAL A 319 11.59 -29.89 9.33
C VAL A 319 10.47 -30.17 10.33
N GLY A 320 9.91 -31.37 10.30
CA GLY A 320 8.87 -31.80 11.24
C GLY A 320 7.79 -32.64 10.56
N GLU A 321 6.59 -32.63 11.10
CA GLU A 321 5.45 -33.30 10.49
C GLU A 321 5.09 -32.64 9.18
N GLN A 322 4.95 -33.46 8.12
CA GLN A 322 4.58 -32.94 6.81
C GLN A 322 3.17 -32.33 6.88
N GLN A 323 3.09 -31.05 6.59
CA GLN A 323 1.86 -30.28 6.56
C GLN A 323 1.35 -30.15 5.11
N VAL A 324 0.06 -29.87 4.97
CA VAL A 324 -0.51 -29.50 3.66
C VAL A 324 -0.07 -28.06 3.34
N GLU A 325 0.59 -27.86 2.21
CA GLU A 325 1.14 -26.54 1.83
C GLU A 325 0.07 -25.45 1.80
N GLN A 326 -1.14 -25.79 1.38
CA GLN A 326 -2.26 -24.86 1.30
C GLN A 326 -2.70 -24.38 2.68
N ASP A 327 -2.71 -25.28 3.69
CA ASP A 327 -3.03 -24.92 5.07
C ASP A 327 -1.94 -24.03 5.68
N LEU A 328 -0.66 -24.31 5.36
CA LEU A 328 0.47 -23.46 5.74
C LEU A 328 0.36 -22.07 5.14
N LYS A 329 0.09 -21.96 3.86
CA LYS A 329 -0.09 -20.66 3.18
C LYS A 329 -1.29 -19.89 3.73
N GLN A 330 -2.40 -20.57 4.00
CA GLN A 330 -3.56 -19.93 4.64
C GLN A 330 -3.18 -19.37 6.02
N TYR A 331 -2.55 -20.17 6.86
CA TYR A 331 -2.10 -19.71 8.18
C TYR A 331 -1.15 -18.51 8.10
N LEU A 332 -0.18 -18.53 7.16
CA LEU A 332 0.74 -17.41 6.97
C LEU A 332 0.03 -16.15 6.47
N ASN A 333 -0.98 -16.28 5.59
CA ASN A 333 -1.77 -15.14 5.12
C ASN A 333 -2.55 -14.45 6.26
N ASP A 334 -2.94 -15.21 7.29
CA ASP A 334 -3.66 -14.67 8.45
C ASP A 334 -2.72 -13.94 9.43
N GLN A 335 -1.40 -14.24 9.39
CA GLN A 335 -0.43 -13.75 10.36
C GLN A 335 0.56 -12.71 9.78
N LEU A 336 0.80 -12.73 8.47
CA LEU A 336 1.84 -11.92 7.82
C LEU A 336 1.27 -11.09 6.67
N PRO A 337 1.85 -9.90 6.41
CA PRO A 337 1.56 -9.15 5.19
C PRO A 337 1.87 -9.98 3.93
N LYS A 338 1.11 -9.79 2.85
CA LYS A 338 1.24 -10.56 1.60
C LYS A 338 2.67 -10.59 1.02
N TYR A 339 3.41 -9.49 1.15
CA TYR A 339 4.78 -9.39 0.64
C TYR A 339 5.81 -10.22 1.45
N MET A 340 5.43 -10.75 2.62
CA MET A 340 6.26 -11.62 3.46
C MET A 340 5.92 -13.11 3.30
N ILE A 341 4.91 -13.47 2.51
CA ILE A 341 4.51 -14.86 2.32
C ILE A 341 5.52 -15.56 1.39
N PRO A 342 6.17 -16.65 1.83
CA PRO A 342 7.06 -17.42 0.96
C PRO A 342 6.30 -18.02 -0.22
N LYS A 343 6.88 -17.91 -1.41
CA LYS A 343 6.29 -18.46 -2.62
C LYS A 343 6.27 -19.98 -2.59
N THR A 344 7.36 -20.59 -2.09
CA THR A 344 7.46 -22.04 -1.90
C THR A 344 7.66 -22.34 -0.42
N ILE A 345 7.02 -23.42 0.07
CA ILE A 345 7.19 -23.93 1.43
C ILE A 345 7.50 -25.42 1.30
N THR A 346 8.76 -25.78 1.47
CA THR A 346 9.27 -27.11 1.19
C THR A 346 9.55 -27.87 2.49
N HIS A 347 8.96 -29.06 2.66
CA HIS A 347 9.32 -29.99 3.71
C HIS A 347 10.66 -30.67 3.38
N ILE A 348 11.55 -30.73 4.38
CA ILE A 348 12.83 -31.47 4.30
C ILE A 348 12.99 -32.36 5.53
N ASP A 349 13.66 -33.51 5.35
CA ASP A 349 13.81 -34.50 6.43
C ASP A 349 14.73 -33.99 7.56
N CYS A 350 15.75 -33.19 7.20
CA CYS A 350 16.66 -32.58 8.17
C CYS A 350 17.25 -31.29 7.61
N MET A 351 17.53 -30.33 8.50
CA MET A 351 18.20 -29.09 8.13
C MET A 351 19.67 -29.37 7.80
N PRO A 352 20.17 -29.03 6.59
CA PRO A 352 21.59 -29.18 6.27
C PRO A 352 22.41 -28.17 7.07
N LEU A 353 23.45 -28.65 7.75
CA LEU A 353 24.33 -27.81 8.55
C LEU A 353 25.76 -27.81 7.99
N THR A 354 26.44 -26.68 8.15
CA THR A 354 27.86 -26.51 7.93
C THR A 354 28.65 -27.17 9.07
N THR A 355 29.97 -27.27 8.94
CA THR A 355 30.87 -27.78 10.00
C THR A 355 30.82 -26.96 11.30
N ASN A 356 30.25 -25.76 11.30
CA ASN A 356 30.10 -24.84 12.41
C ASN A 356 28.65 -24.75 12.91
N ASP A 357 27.84 -25.78 12.71
CA ASP A 357 26.44 -25.89 13.11
C ASP A 357 25.52 -24.75 12.62
N LYS A 358 25.87 -24.09 11.50
CA LYS A 358 25.01 -23.11 10.82
C LYS A 358 24.29 -23.78 9.65
N VAL A 359 23.09 -23.32 9.32
CA VAL A 359 22.36 -23.80 8.16
C VAL A 359 23.19 -23.59 6.88
N ASP A 360 23.40 -24.67 6.13
CA ASP A 360 24.08 -24.64 4.83
C ASP A 360 23.04 -24.44 3.71
N THR A 361 22.79 -23.18 3.38
CA THR A 361 21.79 -22.81 2.36
C THR A 361 22.13 -23.33 0.97
N THR A 362 23.42 -23.65 0.70
CA THR A 362 23.84 -24.19 -0.59
C THR A 362 23.42 -25.64 -0.81
N ARG A 363 23.11 -26.36 0.28
CA ARG A 363 22.66 -27.75 0.26
C ARG A 363 21.15 -27.90 0.39
N LEU A 364 20.41 -26.81 0.52
CA LEU A 364 18.97 -26.85 0.44
C LEU A 364 18.55 -27.29 -0.97
N PRO A 365 17.48 -28.09 -1.09
CA PRO A 365 16.97 -28.45 -2.42
C PRO A 365 16.60 -27.18 -3.18
N ASN A 366 16.88 -27.16 -4.48
CA ASN A 366 16.38 -26.06 -5.30
C ASN A 366 14.88 -25.93 -5.04
N PRO A 367 14.35 -24.72 -4.80
CA PRO A 367 12.92 -24.55 -4.69
C PRO A 367 12.34 -25.06 -6.00
N SER A 368 11.74 -26.25 -5.95
CA SER A 368 11.08 -26.80 -7.13
C SER A 368 10.00 -25.82 -7.50
N PRO A 369 9.95 -25.31 -8.73
CA PRO A 369 8.71 -24.77 -9.23
C PRO A 369 7.68 -25.86 -8.95
N ILE A 370 6.59 -25.53 -8.30
CA ILE A 370 5.53 -26.42 -7.86
C ILE A 370 5.49 -27.64 -8.77
N GLN A 371 5.85 -28.82 -8.24
CA GLN A 371 5.58 -30.04 -8.99
C GLN A 371 4.07 -30.05 -9.13
N GLN A 372 3.62 -29.66 -10.31
CA GLN A 372 2.24 -29.81 -10.73
C GLN A 372 1.90 -31.29 -10.57
N SER A 373 1.38 -31.64 -9.40
CA SER A 373 0.83 -32.95 -9.15
C SER A 373 -0.29 -33.17 -10.16
N ASN A 374 0.00 -33.88 -11.26
CA ASN A 374 -0.96 -34.39 -12.23
C ASN A 374 -2.01 -33.38 -12.79
N LYS A 375 -1.69 -32.12 -12.97
CA LYS A 375 -2.56 -31.24 -13.75
C LYS A 375 -2.45 -31.66 -15.23
N VAL A 376 -3.55 -32.09 -15.79
CA VAL A 376 -3.70 -32.34 -17.23
C VAL A 376 -3.54 -30.98 -17.92
N TYR A 377 -2.51 -30.83 -18.75
CA TYR A 377 -2.36 -29.64 -19.59
C TYR A 377 -3.64 -29.41 -20.40
N SER A 378 -4.24 -28.26 -20.23
CA SER A 378 -5.46 -27.86 -20.94
C SER A 378 -5.10 -26.93 -22.09
N GLU A 379 -5.27 -27.39 -23.31
CA GLU A 379 -4.98 -26.61 -24.51
C GLU A 379 -5.97 -25.44 -24.67
N PRO A 380 -5.54 -24.30 -25.26
CA PRO A 380 -6.41 -23.22 -25.66
C PRO A 380 -7.47 -23.68 -26.66
N SER A 381 -8.72 -23.31 -26.48
CA SER A 381 -9.85 -23.70 -27.31
C SER A 381 -10.21 -22.68 -28.40
N ASN A 382 -9.64 -21.49 -28.37
CA ASN A 382 -9.87 -20.39 -29.30
C ASN A 382 -8.66 -19.45 -29.38
N GLU A 383 -8.67 -18.53 -30.35
CA GLU A 383 -7.56 -17.58 -30.57
C GLU A 383 -7.34 -16.61 -29.40
N ILE A 384 -8.37 -16.25 -28.67
CA ILE A 384 -8.26 -15.36 -27.51
C ILE A 384 -7.54 -16.10 -26.38
N GLU A 385 -7.97 -17.32 -26.05
CA GLU A 385 -7.28 -18.13 -25.05
C GLU A 385 -5.83 -18.37 -25.43
N GLN A 386 -5.52 -18.60 -26.73
CA GLN A 386 -4.15 -18.76 -27.21
C GLN A 386 -3.33 -17.48 -26.95
N THR A 387 -3.85 -16.31 -27.29
CA THR A 387 -3.18 -15.03 -27.05
C THR A 387 -2.87 -14.82 -25.57
N PHE A 388 -3.82 -15.16 -24.69
CA PHE A 388 -3.61 -15.04 -23.24
C PHE A 388 -2.57 -16.02 -22.71
N VAL A 389 -2.58 -17.27 -23.19
CA VAL A 389 -1.57 -18.28 -22.84
C VAL A 389 -0.18 -17.83 -23.30
N ASP A 390 -0.06 -17.32 -24.52
CA ASP A 390 1.19 -16.83 -25.06
C ASP A 390 1.74 -15.66 -24.24
N VAL A 391 0.89 -14.70 -23.86
CA VAL A 391 1.27 -13.56 -23.01
C VAL A 391 1.66 -14.03 -21.60
N PHE A 392 0.90 -14.95 -20.99
CA PHE A 392 1.28 -15.52 -19.69
C PHE A 392 2.63 -16.23 -19.78
N GLY A 393 2.83 -17.05 -20.82
CA GLY A 393 4.09 -17.76 -21.05
C GLY A 393 5.27 -16.84 -21.27
N GLU A 394 5.10 -15.78 -22.06
CA GLU A 394 6.13 -14.76 -22.32
C GLU A 394 6.52 -14.04 -21.02
N VAL A 395 5.54 -13.54 -20.26
CA VAL A 395 5.77 -12.78 -19.02
C VAL A 395 6.36 -13.66 -17.92
N LEU A 396 5.84 -14.89 -17.76
CA LEU A 396 6.32 -15.85 -16.74
C LEU A 396 7.59 -16.61 -17.18
N LYS A 397 8.03 -16.43 -18.44
CA LYS A 397 9.15 -17.17 -19.06
C LYS A 397 8.97 -18.70 -18.96
N GLN A 398 7.73 -19.17 -19.17
CA GLN A 398 7.35 -20.59 -19.13
C GLN A 398 6.78 -21.03 -20.48
N ASN A 399 7.15 -22.21 -20.94
CA ASN A 399 6.74 -22.71 -22.27
C ASN A 399 5.45 -23.53 -22.27
N ASP A 400 5.00 -24.02 -21.10
CA ASP A 400 3.90 -24.98 -20.98
C ASP A 400 2.78 -24.44 -20.08
N VAL A 401 2.30 -23.22 -20.37
CA VAL A 401 1.18 -22.61 -19.65
C VAL A 401 -0.14 -23.12 -20.22
N GLY A 402 -0.99 -23.74 -19.39
CA GLY A 402 -2.34 -24.17 -19.77
C GLY A 402 -3.41 -23.13 -19.44
N VAL A 403 -4.58 -23.23 -20.08
CA VAL A 403 -5.68 -22.26 -19.87
C VAL A 403 -6.30 -22.32 -18.47
N ASP A 404 -6.12 -23.43 -17.76
CA ASP A 404 -6.65 -23.64 -16.41
C ASP A 404 -5.57 -23.42 -15.33
N ASP A 405 -4.38 -22.97 -15.70
CA ASP A 405 -3.31 -22.68 -14.76
C ASP A 405 -3.53 -21.32 -14.10
N ASP A 406 -3.41 -21.28 -12.76
CA ASP A 406 -3.47 -20.04 -11.99
C ASP A 406 -2.18 -19.24 -12.19
N PHE A 407 -2.30 -18.02 -12.70
CA PHE A 407 -1.19 -17.10 -12.96
C PHE A 407 -0.26 -16.93 -11.75
N PHE A 408 -0.83 -16.80 -10.57
CA PHE A 408 -0.06 -16.59 -9.34
C PHE A 408 0.59 -17.88 -8.83
N GLU A 409 -0.07 -19.04 -9.04
CA GLU A 409 0.53 -20.36 -8.76
C GLU A 409 1.70 -20.66 -9.71
N LEU A 410 1.62 -20.25 -10.98
CA LEU A 410 2.73 -20.33 -11.93
C LEU A 410 3.89 -19.40 -11.60
N GLY A 411 3.68 -18.51 -10.64
CA GLY A 411 4.75 -17.65 -10.18
C GLY A 411 4.57 -16.17 -10.46
N GLY A 412 3.48 -15.79 -11.07
CA GLY A 412 3.16 -14.39 -11.31
C GLY A 412 3.09 -13.59 -10.01
N ASN A 413 3.64 -12.40 -10.03
CA ASN A 413 3.53 -11.40 -8.97
C ASN A 413 2.84 -10.14 -9.51
N SER A 414 2.74 -9.10 -8.67
CA SER A 414 2.07 -7.84 -9.06
C SER A 414 2.73 -7.15 -10.26
N LEU A 415 4.06 -7.25 -10.41
CA LEU A 415 4.77 -6.66 -11.53
C LEU A 415 4.48 -7.41 -12.84
N GLU A 416 4.56 -8.75 -12.79
CA GLU A 416 4.25 -9.60 -13.95
C GLU A 416 2.77 -9.52 -14.32
N ALA A 417 1.87 -9.37 -13.34
CA ALA A 417 0.46 -9.12 -13.59
C ALA A 417 0.23 -7.79 -14.36
N MET A 418 0.98 -6.74 -14.01
CA MET A 418 0.96 -5.47 -14.77
C MET A 418 1.46 -5.65 -16.21
N LEU A 419 2.54 -6.42 -16.40
CA LEU A 419 3.05 -6.72 -17.74
C LEU A 419 2.03 -7.50 -18.57
N VAL A 420 1.34 -8.49 -17.99
CA VAL A 420 0.26 -9.23 -18.66
C VAL A 420 -0.84 -8.29 -19.11
N VAL A 421 -1.34 -7.42 -18.24
CA VAL A 421 -2.40 -6.45 -18.58
C VAL A 421 -1.95 -5.52 -19.71
N SER A 422 -0.70 -5.01 -19.63
CA SER A 422 -0.13 -4.15 -20.67
C SER A 422 0.03 -4.87 -22.02
N HIS A 423 0.55 -6.11 -22.02
CA HIS A 423 0.72 -6.88 -23.24
C HIS A 423 -0.61 -7.26 -23.88
N LEU A 424 -1.60 -7.70 -23.08
CA LEU A 424 -2.95 -8.02 -23.59
C LEU A 424 -3.62 -6.82 -24.24
N LYS A 425 -3.43 -5.62 -23.71
CA LYS A 425 -3.93 -4.38 -24.30
C LYS A 425 -3.35 -4.12 -25.69
N ARG A 426 -2.07 -4.43 -25.95
CA ARG A 426 -1.43 -4.34 -27.27
C ARG A 426 -2.11 -5.26 -28.31
N PHE A 427 -2.67 -6.39 -27.87
CA PHE A 427 -3.46 -7.30 -28.69
C PHE A 427 -4.95 -6.95 -28.76
N GLY A 428 -5.35 -5.79 -28.19
CA GLY A 428 -6.74 -5.32 -28.21
C GLY A 428 -7.64 -5.94 -27.12
N HIS A 429 -7.05 -6.63 -26.14
CA HIS A 429 -7.78 -7.21 -25.01
C HIS A 429 -7.60 -6.34 -23.76
N HIS A 430 -8.68 -5.68 -23.35
CA HIS A 430 -8.67 -4.81 -22.17
C HIS A 430 -9.17 -5.59 -20.96
N ILE A 431 -8.26 -5.88 -20.03
CA ILE A 431 -8.59 -6.41 -18.71
C ILE A 431 -7.98 -5.50 -17.64
N SER A 432 -8.61 -5.42 -16.48
CA SER A 432 -8.05 -4.72 -15.34
C SER A 432 -7.11 -5.63 -14.53
N MET A 433 -6.23 -5.04 -13.72
CA MET A 433 -5.47 -5.78 -12.72
C MET A 433 -6.38 -6.58 -11.79
N GLN A 434 -7.52 -5.98 -11.41
CA GLN A 434 -8.52 -6.63 -10.57
C GLN A 434 -9.09 -7.89 -11.23
N THR A 435 -9.39 -7.85 -12.53
CA THR A 435 -9.83 -9.01 -13.31
C THR A 435 -8.83 -10.16 -13.22
N LEU A 436 -7.53 -9.87 -13.36
CA LEU A 436 -6.48 -10.88 -13.27
C LEU A 436 -6.34 -11.45 -11.84
N TYR A 437 -6.48 -10.62 -10.80
CA TYR A 437 -6.45 -11.08 -9.41
C TYR A 437 -7.67 -11.94 -9.04
N GLN A 438 -8.83 -11.61 -9.57
CA GLN A 438 -10.09 -12.30 -9.28
C GLN A 438 -10.20 -13.64 -10.01
N TYR A 439 -9.90 -13.66 -11.31
CA TYR A 439 -10.14 -14.83 -12.16
C TYR A 439 -8.92 -15.69 -12.42
N LYS A 440 -7.72 -15.22 -12.16
CA LYS A 440 -6.42 -15.89 -12.09
C LYS A 440 -6.02 -16.83 -13.23
N THR A 441 -6.95 -17.52 -13.90
CA THR A 441 -6.70 -18.44 -15.01
C THR A 441 -7.18 -17.86 -16.33
N VAL A 442 -6.51 -18.21 -17.43
CA VAL A 442 -6.89 -17.75 -18.78
C VAL A 442 -8.36 -18.05 -19.06
N ARG A 443 -8.81 -19.27 -18.78
CA ARG A 443 -10.21 -19.68 -19.02
C ARG A 443 -11.22 -18.83 -18.27
N GLN A 444 -10.95 -18.55 -17.00
CA GLN A 444 -11.85 -17.74 -16.18
C GLN A 444 -11.89 -16.29 -16.66
N ILE A 445 -10.74 -15.72 -17.01
CA ILE A 445 -10.65 -14.34 -17.52
C ILE A 445 -11.40 -14.23 -18.86
N VAL A 446 -11.16 -15.14 -19.79
CA VAL A 446 -11.81 -15.13 -21.11
C VAL A 446 -13.32 -15.36 -20.98
N ASN A 447 -13.77 -16.26 -20.11
CA ASN A 447 -15.19 -16.46 -19.81
C ASN A 447 -15.84 -15.20 -19.23
N TYR A 448 -15.16 -14.53 -18.29
CA TYR A 448 -15.61 -13.25 -17.74
C TYR A 448 -15.75 -12.18 -18.84
N MET A 449 -14.77 -12.07 -19.74
CA MET A 449 -14.85 -11.14 -20.88
C MET A 449 -16.03 -11.44 -21.79
N TYR A 450 -16.31 -12.72 -22.10
CA TYR A 450 -17.47 -13.10 -22.92
C TYR A 450 -18.80 -12.81 -22.21
N GLN A 451 -18.90 -13.03 -20.91
CA GLN A 451 -20.12 -12.73 -20.14
C GLN A 451 -20.39 -11.24 -20.09
N ASN A 452 -19.37 -10.42 -19.91
CA ASN A 452 -19.50 -8.97 -19.88
C ASN A 452 -19.73 -8.35 -21.25
N GLN A 453 -19.25 -8.95 -22.35
CA GLN A 453 -19.64 -8.53 -23.71
C GLN A 453 -21.14 -8.75 -24.01
N GLN A 454 -21.79 -9.72 -23.36
CA GLN A 454 -23.23 -9.89 -23.46
C GLN A 454 -24.04 -9.00 -22.49
N SER A 455 -23.38 -8.42 -21.48
CA SER A 455 -23.98 -7.55 -20.46
C SER A 455 -23.85 -6.05 -20.77
N LEU A 456 -23.26 -5.66 -21.90
CA LEU A 456 -23.34 -4.30 -22.42
C LEU A 456 -24.77 -4.07 -22.98
N VAL A 457 -25.75 -4.08 -22.07
CA VAL A 457 -26.98 -3.31 -22.28
C VAL A 457 -26.51 -1.86 -22.37
N ALA A 458 -26.64 -1.24 -23.52
CA ALA A 458 -26.35 0.16 -23.70
C ALA A 458 -26.99 0.94 -22.54
N LEU A 459 -26.16 1.54 -21.66
CA LEU A 459 -26.68 2.42 -20.63
C LEU A 459 -27.46 3.54 -21.31
N PRO A 460 -28.62 3.92 -20.79
CA PRO A 460 -29.44 4.97 -21.41
C PRO A 460 -28.67 6.30 -21.40
N ASP A 461 -28.72 7.00 -22.54
CA ASP A 461 -28.04 8.29 -22.74
C ASP A 461 -28.57 9.44 -21.86
N ASN A 462 -29.56 9.16 -21.00
CA ASN A 462 -30.12 10.19 -20.13
C ASN A 462 -30.37 9.69 -18.69
N LEU A 463 -30.04 10.57 -17.73
CA LEU A 463 -30.15 10.35 -16.29
C LEU A 463 -31.58 9.97 -15.86
N SER A 464 -32.61 10.54 -16.49
CA SER A 464 -34.02 10.28 -16.13
C SER A 464 -34.44 8.84 -16.43
N GLU A 465 -33.82 8.20 -17.41
CA GLU A 465 -34.10 6.81 -17.78
C GLU A 465 -33.36 5.85 -16.84
N LEU A 466 -32.11 6.16 -16.47
CA LEU A 466 -31.36 5.39 -15.50
C LEU A 466 -32.04 5.42 -14.13
N GLN A 467 -32.49 6.60 -13.67
CA GLN A 467 -33.27 6.72 -12.44
C GLN A 467 -34.54 5.87 -12.44
N LYS A 468 -35.29 5.88 -13.59
CA LYS A 468 -36.48 5.04 -13.74
C LYS A 468 -36.15 3.54 -13.70
N ILE A 469 -35.03 3.12 -14.30
CA ILE A 469 -34.58 1.73 -14.26
C ILE A 469 -34.24 1.32 -12.82
N VAL A 470 -33.45 2.11 -12.10
CA VAL A 470 -33.09 1.85 -10.70
C VAL A 470 -34.34 1.82 -9.81
N MET A 471 -35.19 2.84 -9.89
CA MET A 471 -36.43 2.91 -9.11
C MET A 471 -37.39 1.76 -9.45
N SER A 472 -37.48 1.38 -10.71
CA SER A 472 -38.30 0.23 -11.16
C SER A 472 -37.73 -1.11 -10.69
N ARG A 473 -36.40 -1.30 -10.77
CA ARG A 473 -35.72 -2.54 -10.36
C ARG A 473 -35.90 -2.82 -8.86
N TYR A 474 -35.78 -1.78 -8.05
CA TYR A 474 -35.85 -1.91 -6.59
C TYR A 474 -37.18 -1.49 -5.97
N ASN A 475 -38.16 -1.10 -6.79
CA ASN A 475 -39.49 -0.67 -6.36
C ASN A 475 -39.47 0.43 -5.26
N LEU A 476 -38.58 1.43 -5.43
CA LEU A 476 -38.40 2.55 -4.51
C LEU A 476 -39.39 3.68 -4.85
N GLY A 477 -40.05 4.23 -3.84
CA GLY A 477 -40.80 5.49 -3.96
C GLY A 477 -39.86 6.71 -3.96
N ILE A 478 -40.35 7.87 -4.37
CA ILE A 478 -39.63 9.14 -4.27
C ILE A 478 -39.60 9.55 -2.80
N LEU A 479 -38.40 9.76 -2.22
CA LEU A 479 -38.24 10.43 -0.94
C LEU A 479 -38.52 11.92 -1.17
N GLU A 480 -39.47 12.50 -0.43
CA GLU A 480 -39.75 13.94 -0.52
C GLU A 480 -38.56 14.75 -0.01
N ASP A 481 -38.05 15.62 -0.87
CA ASP A 481 -36.92 16.49 -0.60
C ASP A 481 -37.38 17.71 0.24
N SER A 482 -37.60 17.50 1.54
CA SER A 482 -37.83 18.59 2.47
C SER A 482 -36.60 18.73 3.38
N LEU A 483 -35.57 19.44 2.90
CA LEU A 483 -34.46 19.96 3.70
C LEU A 483 -34.97 20.99 4.77
N SER A 484 -35.75 20.53 5.74
CA SER A 484 -36.09 21.35 6.90
C SER A 484 -35.02 21.12 7.97
N HIS A 485 -34.60 22.19 8.64
CA HIS A 485 -33.78 22.17 9.87
C HIS A 485 -34.55 21.50 11.02
N ARG A 486 -34.81 20.20 10.92
CA ARG A 486 -35.40 19.43 12.01
C ARG A 486 -34.28 18.90 12.90
N PRO A 487 -34.44 18.83 14.23
CA PRO A 487 -33.55 18.08 15.12
C PRO A 487 -33.38 16.65 14.62
N LEU A 488 -32.25 16.03 14.93
CA LEU A 488 -31.99 14.64 14.52
C LEU A 488 -32.89 13.63 15.23
N GLY A 489 -33.37 14.00 16.45
CA GLY A 489 -34.29 13.17 17.24
C GLY A 489 -33.68 11.80 17.58
N ASN A 490 -34.49 10.76 17.52
CA ASN A 490 -34.03 9.38 17.67
C ASN A 490 -33.32 8.95 16.37
N THR A 491 -32.04 8.61 16.47
CA THR A 491 -31.16 8.39 15.31
C THR A 491 -30.68 6.95 15.25
N LEU A 492 -30.94 6.26 14.13
CA LEU A 492 -30.32 4.99 13.82
C LEU A 492 -28.98 5.24 13.10
N LEU A 493 -27.92 4.62 13.57
CA LEU A 493 -26.60 4.65 12.93
C LEU A 493 -26.20 3.25 12.50
N THR A 494 -26.00 3.04 11.20
CA THR A 494 -25.35 1.84 10.68
C THR A 494 -23.85 2.08 10.51
N GLY A 495 -23.04 1.03 10.59
CA GLY A 495 -21.58 1.19 10.56
C GLY A 495 -20.96 1.69 11.87
N ALA A 496 -21.70 1.56 12.99
CA ALA A 496 -21.31 2.03 14.32
C ALA A 496 -19.98 1.44 14.85
N THR A 497 -19.59 0.27 14.37
CA THR A 497 -18.33 -0.43 14.76
C THR A 497 -17.17 -0.14 13.83
N GLY A 498 -17.29 0.81 12.91
CA GLY A 498 -16.22 1.27 12.03
C GLY A 498 -15.58 2.56 12.54
N PHE A 499 -14.44 2.94 11.93
CA PHE A 499 -13.72 4.19 12.24
C PHE A 499 -14.65 5.42 12.24
N LEU A 500 -15.34 5.66 11.13
CA LEU A 500 -16.26 6.79 11.00
C LEU A 500 -17.42 6.70 12.01
N GLY A 501 -17.91 5.47 12.25
CA GLY A 501 -19.00 5.22 13.20
C GLY A 501 -18.69 5.68 14.62
N ALA A 502 -17.48 5.44 15.10
CA ALA A 502 -17.04 5.88 16.42
C ALA A 502 -17.11 7.42 16.57
N TYR A 503 -16.60 8.17 15.61
CA TYR A 503 -16.65 9.63 15.60
C TYR A 503 -18.06 10.20 15.36
N LEU A 504 -18.89 9.50 14.57
CA LEU A 504 -20.30 9.88 14.43
C LEU A 504 -21.06 9.71 15.74
N ILE A 505 -20.78 8.66 16.52
CA ILE A 505 -21.40 8.47 17.84
C ILE A 505 -21.04 9.63 18.77
N GLU A 506 -19.78 10.04 18.82
CA GLU A 506 -19.33 11.19 19.61
C GLU A 506 -20.05 12.48 19.16
N ALA A 507 -20.03 12.77 17.88
CA ALA A 507 -20.64 13.98 17.34
C ALA A 507 -22.18 14.05 17.57
N LEU A 508 -22.85 12.90 17.55
CA LEU A 508 -24.31 12.83 17.73
C LEU A 508 -24.77 13.03 19.16
N GLN A 509 -23.89 12.94 20.19
CA GLN A 509 -24.25 13.08 21.61
C GLN A 509 -24.97 14.39 21.93
N GLY A 510 -24.65 15.47 21.22
CA GLY A 510 -25.29 16.77 21.43
C GLY A 510 -26.52 17.05 20.56
N TYR A 511 -26.81 16.19 19.58
CA TYR A 511 -27.83 16.44 18.54
C TYR A 511 -28.95 15.41 18.48
N SER A 512 -28.74 14.21 19.02
CA SER A 512 -29.72 13.13 19.03
C SER A 512 -30.30 12.90 20.40
N HIS A 513 -31.60 12.59 20.47
CA HIS A 513 -32.27 12.22 21.73
C HIS A 513 -31.77 10.87 22.21
N ARG A 514 -31.63 9.91 21.27
CA ARG A 514 -31.07 8.58 21.47
C ARG A 514 -30.38 8.11 20.20
N ILE A 515 -29.28 7.40 20.34
CA ILE A 515 -28.50 6.82 19.23
C ILE A 515 -28.69 5.31 19.27
N TYR A 516 -29.30 4.76 18.23
CA TYR A 516 -29.48 3.34 18.04
C TYR A 516 -28.38 2.83 17.10
N CYS A 517 -27.43 2.08 17.65
CA CYS A 517 -26.31 1.52 16.88
C CYS A 517 -26.70 0.17 16.28
N PHE A 518 -26.85 0.11 14.95
CA PHE A 518 -27.11 -1.14 14.23
C PHE A 518 -25.83 -1.93 14.02
N ILE A 519 -25.76 -3.13 14.61
CA ILE A 519 -24.53 -3.93 14.69
C ILE A 519 -24.80 -5.37 14.32
N ARG A 520 -23.96 -5.90 13.42
CA ARG A 520 -23.96 -7.33 13.05
C ARG A 520 -23.35 -8.17 14.16
N ALA A 521 -24.18 -8.98 14.84
CA ALA A 521 -23.78 -9.85 15.93
C ALA A 521 -24.81 -10.98 16.13
N ASP A 522 -24.39 -12.06 16.79
CA ASP A 522 -25.30 -13.18 17.11
C ASP A 522 -26.26 -12.85 18.24
N ASN A 523 -25.93 -11.90 19.10
CA ASN A 523 -26.76 -11.45 20.20
C ASN A 523 -26.33 -10.05 20.67
N GLU A 524 -27.13 -9.45 21.56
CA GLU A 524 -26.91 -8.10 22.08
C GLU A 524 -25.62 -7.97 22.90
N GLU A 525 -25.22 -8.99 23.65
CA GLU A 525 -23.99 -8.98 24.45
C GLU A 525 -22.75 -8.86 23.56
N ILE A 526 -22.70 -9.63 22.46
CA ILE A 526 -21.62 -9.56 21.47
C ILE A 526 -21.62 -8.21 20.74
N ALA A 527 -22.80 -7.67 20.45
CA ALA A 527 -22.92 -6.37 19.79
C ALA A 527 -22.39 -5.24 20.69
N TRP A 528 -22.74 -5.24 21.98
CA TRP A 528 -22.18 -4.33 22.96
C TRP A 528 -20.66 -4.47 23.09
N TYR A 529 -20.16 -5.70 23.15
CA TYR A 529 -18.73 -5.95 23.21
C TYR A 529 -17.99 -5.36 22.00
N LYS A 530 -18.49 -5.55 20.78
CA LYS A 530 -17.93 -4.98 19.56
C LYS A 530 -17.92 -3.45 19.58
N LEU A 531 -19.04 -2.86 20.02
CA LEU A 531 -19.17 -1.40 20.11
C LEU A 531 -18.18 -0.81 21.14
N MET A 532 -18.12 -1.41 22.32
CA MET A 532 -17.22 -0.97 23.39
C MET A 532 -15.75 -1.09 23.00
N THR A 533 -15.37 -2.20 22.37
CA THR A 533 -14.00 -2.39 21.87
C THR A 533 -13.67 -1.28 20.88
N ASN A 534 -14.53 -1.05 19.88
CA ASN A 534 -14.31 -0.01 18.88
C ASN A 534 -14.22 1.42 19.48
N LEU A 535 -15.09 1.77 20.43
CA LEU A 535 -15.05 3.08 21.06
C LEU A 535 -13.79 3.28 21.93
N ASN A 536 -13.36 2.26 22.65
CA ASN A 536 -12.15 2.31 23.48
C ASN A 536 -10.85 2.37 22.65
N ASP A 537 -10.89 1.97 21.37
CA ASP A 537 -9.75 2.13 20.47
C ASP A 537 -9.48 3.61 20.10
N TYR A 538 -10.51 4.47 20.19
CA TYR A 538 -10.42 5.88 19.76
C TYR A 538 -10.61 6.90 20.88
N PHE A 539 -11.26 6.54 21.99
CA PHE A 539 -11.62 7.47 23.07
C PHE A 539 -11.19 6.94 24.45
N SER A 540 -11.00 7.86 25.39
CA SER A 540 -10.74 7.50 26.78
C SER A 540 -11.95 6.82 27.44
N GLU A 541 -11.71 5.95 28.44
CA GLU A 541 -12.78 5.27 29.19
C GLU A 541 -13.82 6.26 29.74
N GLU A 542 -13.40 7.41 30.26
CA GLU A 542 -14.28 8.45 30.78
C GLU A 542 -15.21 9.04 29.69
N THR A 543 -14.66 9.23 28.47
CA THR A 543 -15.43 9.71 27.32
C THR A 543 -16.43 8.64 26.85
N VAL A 544 -16.03 7.39 26.81
CA VAL A 544 -16.89 6.27 26.42
C VAL A 544 -18.05 6.11 27.41
N GLU A 545 -17.79 6.16 28.73
CA GLU A 545 -18.84 6.07 29.74
C GLU A 545 -19.89 7.20 29.60
N MET A 546 -19.47 8.41 29.25
CA MET A 546 -20.42 9.51 28.98
C MET A 546 -21.31 9.22 27.77
N MET A 547 -20.73 8.69 26.69
CA MET A 547 -21.46 8.36 25.45
C MET A 547 -22.50 7.26 25.67
N LEU A 548 -22.21 6.24 26.49
CA LEU A 548 -23.08 5.09 26.72
C LEU A 548 -24.46 5.46 27.26
N SER A 549 -24.59 6.59 27.97
CA SER A 549 -25.86 7.04 28.55
C SER A 549 -26.95 7.31 27.52
N ASN A 550 -26.58 7.53 26.26
CA ASN A 550 -27.45 7.89 25.15
C ASN A 550 -27.48 6.87 24.00
N ILE A 551 -26.89 5.70 24.20
CA ILE A 551 -26.76 4.67 23.17
C ILE A 551 -27.63 3.45 23.48
N GLU A 552 -28.25 2.90 22.47
CA GLU A 552 -28.87 1.57 22.46
C GLU A 552 -28.34 0.77 21.28
N VAL A 553 -28.27 -0.55 21.43
CA VAL A 553 -27.79 -1.45 20.38
C VAL A 553 -28.97 -2.16 19.75
N ILE A 554 -28.98 -2.21 18.42
CA ILE A 554 -29.90 -3.03 17.62
C ILE A 554 -29.09 -4.08 16.87
N VAL A 555 -29.35 -5.34 17.16
CA VAL A 555 -28.68 -6.46 16.48
C VAL A 555 -29.39 -6.76 15.17
N GLY A 556 -28.63 -6.85 14.07
CA GLY A 556 -29.16 -7.20 12.77
C GLY A 556 -28.06 -7.34 11.73
N ASP A 557 -28.41 -7.83 10.55
CA ASP A 557 -27.53 -7.93 9.39
C ASP A 557 -28.20 -7.29 8.18
N PHE A 558 -27.43 -6.67 7.29
CA PHE A 558 -27.95 -6.13 6.03
C PHE A 558 -28.53 -7.21 5.11
N GLU A 559 -28.17 -8.46 5.31
CA GLU A 559 -28.74 -9.59 4.56
C GLU A 559 -30.16 -9.99 5.03
N CYS A 560 -30.61 -9.51 6.22
CA CYS A 560 -31.88 -9.87 6.84
C CYS A 560 -32.57 -8.63 7.47
N MET A 561 -32.61 -7.50 6.74
CA MET A 561 -33.19 -6.25 7.24
C MET A 561 -34.70 -6.30 7.50
N ASP A 562 -35.43 -7.20 6.84
CA ASP A 562 -36.88 -7.37 7.04
C ASP A 562 -37.25 -7.84 8.48
N ASP A 563 -36.31 -8.45 9.19
CA ASP A 563 -36.50 -8.95 10.57
C ASP A 563 -36.13 -7.88 11.63
N VAL A 564 -35.65 -6.71 11.22
CA VAL A 564 -35.20 -5.65 12.12
C VAL A 564 -36.38 -4.83 12.63
N VAL A 565 -36.58 -4.86 13.94
CA VAL A 565 -37.63 -4.07 14.60
C VAL A 565 -37.03 -2.76 15.14
N LEU A 566 -37.39 -1.64 14.53
CA LEU A 566 -37.02 -0.31 15.02
C LEU A 566 -38.09 0.23 16.01
N PRO A 567 -37.67 1.13 16.92
CA PRO A 567 -38.62 1.92 17.73
C PRO A 567 -39.60 2.72 16.86
N GLU A 568 -40.85 2.83 17.29
CA GLU A 568 -41.91 3.54 16.52
C GLU A 568 -41.60 5.00 16.19
N ASN A 569 -40.75 5.66 17.00
CA ASN A 569 -40.40 7.07 16.86
C ASN A 569 -38.97 7.27 16.33
N MET A 570 -38.65 6.71 15.18
CA MET A 570 -37.38 6.94 14.53
C MET A 570 -37.43 8.19 13.65
N ASP A 571 -36.59 9.19 13.97
CA ASP A 571 -36.61 10.50 13.29
C ASP A 571 -35.56 10.59 12.18
N THR A 572 -34.39 9.96 12.38
CA THR A 572 -33.28 10.03 11.45
C THR A 572 -32.58 8.67 11.33
N ILE A 573 -32.16 8.32 10.12
CA ILE A 573 -31.29 7.17 9.85
C ILE A 573 -30.03 7.69 9.20
N ILE A 574 -28.87 7.40 9.81
CA ILE A 574 -27.56 7.67 9.24
C ILE A 574 -26.95 6.34 8.76
N HIS A 575 -26.85 6.19 7.45
CA HIS A 575 -26.32 4.98 6.84
C HIS A 575 -24.85 5.20 6.46
N ALA A 576 -23.95 4.72 7.33
CA ALA A 576 -22.50 4.75 7.16
C ALA A 576 -21.89 3.33 7.12
N GLY A 577 -22.73 2.31 7.11
CA GLY A 577 -22.32 0.90 7.03
C GLY A 577 -22.15 0.48 5.58
N ALA A 578 -20.97 0.00 5.23
CA ALA A 578 -20.68 -0.61 3.95
C ALA A 578 -19.60 -1.67 4.11
N ARG A 579 -19.56 -2.64 3.21
CA ARG A 579 -18.42 -3.53 3.09
C ARG A 579 -17.31 -2.79 2.32
N THR A 580 -16.17 -2.57 2.98
CA THR A 580 -15.08 -1.74 2.47
C THR A 580 -13.85 -2.55 2.04
N ASP A 581 -13.97 -3.87 1.94
CA ASP A 581 -12.90 -4.72 1.43
C ASP A 581 -12.62 -4.38 -0.03
N HIS A 582 -11.36 -4.21 -0.39
CA HIS A 582 -10.97 -3.89 -1.76
C HIS A 582 -11.08 -5.08 -2.72
N PHE A 583 -11.28 -6.28 -2.18
CA PHE A 583 -11.41 -7.53 -2.93
C PHE A 583 -12.49 -8.39 -2.27
N GLY A 584 -13.40 -8.95 -3.07
CA GLY A 584 -14.48 -9.81 -2.59
C GLY A 584 -15.33 -10.30 -3.76
N ASP A 585 -16.35 -11.10 -3.46
CA ASP A 585 -17.34 -11.57 -4.43
C ASP A 585 -18.31 -10.42 -4.75
N ASP A 586 -18.55 -10.13 -6.03
CA ASP A 586 -19.49 -9.10 -6.47
C ASP A 586 -20.90 -9.32 -5.90
N ASP A 587 -21.35 -10.58 -5.77
CA ASP A 587 -22.63 -10.94 -5.15
C ASP A 587 -22.70 -10.54 -3.67
N GLU A 588 -21.58 -10.63 -2.93
CA GLU A 588 -21.53 -10.21 -1.52
C GLU A 588 -21.51 -8.68 -1.39
N PHE A 589 -20.82 -7.98 -2.31
CA PHE A 589 -20.86 -6.52 -2.36
C PHE A 589 -22.25 -6.01 -2.75
N GLU A 590 -22.90 -6.63 -3.76
CA GLU A 590 -24.26 -6.27 -4.15
C GLU A 590 -25.24 -6.46 -2.98
N LYS A 591 -25.15 -7.57 -2.23
CA LYS A 591 -26.01 -7.82 -1.08
C LYS A 591 -25.85 -6.76 0.02
N VAL A 592 -24.62 -6.45 0.41
CA VAL A 592 -24.36 -5.55 1.55
C VAL A 592 -24.47 -4.09 1.13
N ASN A 593 -23.80 -3.68 0.05
CA ASN A 593 -23.69 -2.26 -0.31
C ASN A 593 -24.88 -1.76 -1.14
N VAL A 594 -25.45 -2.60 -2.01
CA VAL A 594 -26.58 -2.20 -2.85
C VAL A 594 -27.91 -2.60 -2.19
N GLN A 595 -28.15 -3.89 -1.98
CA GLN A 595 -29.41 -4.36 -1.41
C GLN A 595 -29.60 -3.84 0.02
N GLY A 596 -28.55 -3.89 0.87
CA GLY A 596 -28.59 -3.33 2.23
C GLY A 596 -28.95 -1.84 2.25
N THR A 597 -28.38 -1.05 1.32
CA THR A 597 -28.75 0.37 1.15
C THR A 597 -30.21 0.53 0.73
N VAL A 598 -30.70 -0.29 -0.21
CA VAL A 598 -32.11 -0.29 -0.64
C VAL A 598 -33.03 -0.59 0.54
N ASP A 599 -32.67 -1.54 1.39
CA ASP A 599 -33.49 -1.91 2.54
C ASP A 599 -33.48 -0.81 3.62
N VAL A 600 -32.33 -0.13 3.83
CA VAL A 600 -32.26 1.07 4.69
C VAL A 600 -33.14 2.20 4.14
N ILE A 601 -33.19 2.43 2.84
CA ILE A 601 -34.10 3.41 2.21
C ILE A 601 -35.56 3.04 2.47
N ARG A 602 -35.94 1.76 2.31
CA ARG A 602 -37.30 1.27 2.60
C ARG A 602 -37.66 1.47 4.07
N LEU A 603 -36.71 1.20 4.98
CA LEU A 603 -36.89 1.40 6.40
C LEU A 603 -37.10 2.89 6.74
N ALA A 604 -36.34 3.79 6.13
CA ALA A 604 -36.53 5.23 6.26
C ALA A 604 -37.91 5.68 5.76
N GLN A 605 -38.40 5.14 4.64
CA GLN A 605 -39.73 5.41 4.12
C GLN A 605 -40.84 4.91 5.04
N GLN A 606 -40.72 3.70 5.59
CA GLN A 606 -41.69 3.11 6.52
C GLN A 606 -41.87 3.94 7.80
N HIS A 607 -40.75 4.45 8.34
CA HIS A 607 -40.75 5.24 9.56
C HIS A 607 -40.91 6.74 9.33
N HIS A 608 -41.03 7.20 8.06
CA HIS A 608 -40.98 8.62 7.71
C HIS A 608 -39.76 9.35 8.27
N ALA A 609 -38.64 8.61 8.40
CA ALA A 609 -37.41 9.11 8.97
C ALA A 609 -36.56 9.83 7.89
N ARG A 610 -35.80 10.83 8.33
CA ARG A 610 -34.78 11.45 7.47
C ARG A 610 -33.67 10.43 7.21
N LEU A 611 -33.24 10.28 5.96
CA LEU A 611 -32.08 9.48 5.60
C LEU A 611 -30.87 10.39 5.33
N ILE A 612 -29.77 10.12 5.99
CA ILE A 612 -28.45 10.67 5.72
C ILE A 612 -27.58 9.51 5.26
N TYR A 613 -27.18 9.52 3.98
CA TYR A 613 -26.37 8.46 3.40
C TYR A 613 -24.92 8.92 3.25
N VAL A 614 -23.99 8.19 3.86
CA VAL A 614 -22.55 8.44 3.74
C VAL A 614 -22.04 7.63 2.56
N SER A 615 -21.83 8.30 1.44
CA SER A 615 -21.34 7.71 0.21
C SER A 615 -19.85 8.00 -0.01
N THR A 616 -19.29 7.42 -1.08
CA THR A 616 -17.91 7.69 -1.50
C THR A 616 -17.85 8.78 -2.56
N ILE A 617 -16.79 9.59 -2.54
CA ILE A 617 -16.49 10.54 -3.61
C ILE A 617 -16.09 9.84 -4.92
N SER A 618 -15.78 8.54 -4.88
CA SER A 618 -15.38 7.75 -6.06
C SER A 618 -16.45 7.72 -7.15
N VAL A 619 -17.71 8.00 -6.82
CA VAL A 619 -18.79 8.14 -7.82
C VAL A 619 -18.47 9.19 -8.88
N GLY A 620 -17.71 10.23 -8.52
CA GLY A 620 -17.34 11.33 -9.41
C GLY A 620 -16.00 11.21 -10.13
N THR A 621 -15.22 10.16 -9.91
CA THR A 621 -13.78 10.15 -10.25
C THR A 621 -13.39 9.52 -11.58
N TYR A 622 -14.30 8.87 -12.32
CA TYR A 622 -13.96 8.17 -13.56
C TYR A 622 -14.70 8.73 -14.76
N PHE A 623 -13.98 9.51 -15.58
CA PHE A 623 -14.45 9.98 -16.88
C PHE A 623 -13.58 9.42 -17.99
N ASP A 624 -14.18 9.18 -19.15
CA ASP A 624 -13.44 8.89 -20.38
C ASP A 624 -12.62 10.13 -20.77
N ILE A 625 -11.38 9.92 -21.20
CA ILE A 625 -10.30 10.91 -21.34
C ILE A 625 -10.66 12.09 -22.30
N ASP A 626 -11.74 11.99 -23.07
CA ASP A 626 -12.14 12.97 -24.08
C ASP A 626 -13.27 13.94 -23.67
N THR A 627 -13.70 13.94 -22.41
CA THR A 627 -14.77 14.85 -21.96
C THR A 627 -14.21 16.09 -21.27
N GLU A 628 -14.66 17.27 -21.74
CA GLU A 628 -14.45 18.57 -21.10
C GLU A 628 -14.92 18.55 -19.62
N ASP A 629 -14.42 19.45 -18.81
CA ASP A 629 -14.69 19.61 -17.39
C ASP A 629 -16.12 19.24 -16.95
N VAL A 630 -16.27 18.18 -16.17
CA VAL A 630 -17.55 17.73 -15.65
C VAL A 630 -17.65 18.07 -14.17
N THR A 631 -18.62 18.88 -13.81
CA THR A 631 -18.92 19.21 -12.41
C THR A 631 -20.02 18.30 -11.89
N PHE A 632 -19.80 17.66 -10.74
CA PHE A 632 -20.83 16.90 -10.02
C PHE A 632 -21.53 17.77 -9.00
N SER A 633 -22.81 17.53 -8.81
CA SER A 633 -23.64 18.07 -7.76
C SER A 633 -24.35 16.94 -7.03
N GLU A 634 -24.93 17.22 -5.87
CA GLU A 634 -25.72 16.26 -5.09
C GLU A 634 -26.90 15.63 -5.87
N ALA A 635 -27.35 16.27 -6.92
CA ALA A 635 -28.41 15.76 -7.80
C ALA A 635 -27.89 14.82 -8.92
N ASP A 636 -26.59 14.69 -9.08
CA ASP A 636 -26.01 13.90 -10.16
C ASP A 636 -25.75 12.45 -9.72
N VAL A 637 -26.29 11.50 -10.47
CA VAL A 637 -26.08 10.07 -10.24
C VAL A 637 -25.10 9.50 -11.27
N TYR A 638 -25.18 9.95 -12.52
CA TYR A 638 -24.32 9.49 -13.61
C TYR A 638 -24.13 10.58 -14.67
N LYS A 639 -22.87 10.85 -15.03
CA LYS A 639 -22.47 11.81 -16.08
C LYS A 639 -21.51 11.20 -17.12
N GLY A 640 -21.56 9.89 -17.34
CA GLY A 640 -20.67 9.19 -18.29
C GLY A 640 -19.40 8.63 -17.65
N GLN A 641 -19.30 8.62 -16.32
CA GLN A 641 -18.18 7.98 -15.63
C GLN A 641 -18.19 6.46 -15.80
N LEU A 642 -17.01 5.87 -15.91
CA LEU A 642 -16.83 4.43 -15.89
C LEU A 642 -16.87 3.92 -14.45
N LEU A 643 -17.87 3.12 -14.12
CA LEU A 643 -18.01 2.50 -12.80
C LEU A 643 -17.19 1.21 -12.81
N THR A 644 -15.98 1.25 -12.26
CA THR A 644 -15.02 0.14 -12.28
C THR A 644 -14.73 -0.44 -10.89
N SER A 645 -15.33 0.13 -9.84
CA SER A 645 -15.15 -0.29 -8.45
C SER A 645 -16.48 -0.74 -7.86
N PRO A 646 -16.52 -1.76 -7.01
CA PRO A 646 -17.71 -2.13 -6.24
C PRO A 646 -18.20 -1.02 -5.29
N TYR A 647 -17.44 0.06 -5.15
CA TYR A 647 -17.81 1.26 -4.39
C TYR A 647 -18.48 2.36 -5.25
N THR A 648 -18.44 2.25 -6.54
CA THR A 648 -19.09 3.17 -7.50
C THR A 648 -20.25 2.52 -8.20
#